data_0f3a55a1087e8cfae4e4031895f5ffb1
#
_entry.id   0f3a55a1087e8cfae4e4031895f5ffb1
#
_cell.length_a   1.000
_cell.length_b   1.000
_cell.length_c   1.000
_cell.angle_alpha   90.00
_cell.angle_beta   90.00
_cell.angle_gamma   90.00
#
_symmetry.space_group_name_H-M   'P 1'
#
loop_
_entity.id
_entity.type
_entity.pdbx_description
1 polymer ?
#
loop_
_entity_poly.entity_id
_entity_poly.type
_entity_poly.pdbx_seq_one_letter_code
_entity_poly.pdbx_strand_id
1 'polypeptide(L)'
;MATRRELANAIRFLSMDAVQKAKSGHPGAPMGMADIAEVLWRDFLKHNPSNPHWADRDRFILSNGHGSMLIYSLLHLSGYDLSIEDLKQFRQLHSKTPGHPEYGYAPGVETTTGPLGQGITNAVGFAIAEKTLAHQFNRPGHEIVDHHTYVFLGDGCLMEGISHEACSLAGTLGLGKLIAFYDDNNISIDGHVDGWFTDDTQKRFEAYGWHVIPAVDGHNPEQILEAVKQAQAETTKPTLIICKTIIGYGSPNKANSHDCHGAPLGDDEIAAAREFLKWEHAPFEIPAEIYAQWDAKEKGQVAEKAWEEKLAAYTKAYPELAAEFTRRVNAELPANWAAESQAFIEHLQANPANIASRKASQNAIEAYAKLLPEFLGGSADLASSNLTLWSGSKPIRAVENADGNYINYGVREFGMSAIMNGIALHGGFIPYGATFLMFMEYAHNAVRMAALMKQRSLFVYTHDSIGLGEDGPTHQPVEQTSALRLIPNLETWRPCDQVESAVAWKAAVERKEGPSALIFTRQNLAQMDRTAEQLANVARGGYVLRHCCENQTCPDLILIATGSEVELAMKAADVLEAEGVKVRVVSMPSTNVFDKQDAAYRESVLPSHITKRVAIEAGIADFWYKYVGFEGRVVGMNSFGESAPADQLFKLFGFTVENIVEKAKAIL
;
A
#
# COMPACT_ATOMS: atom_id res chain seq x y z
N MET A 1 -0.87 7.65 -43.71
CA MET A 1 -0.84 7.82 -42.25
C MET A 1 -2.25 7.59 -41.73
N ALA A 2 -2.39 6.76 -40.74
CA ALA A 2 -3.67 6.55 -40.09
C ALA A 2 -4.16 7.85 -39.41
N THR A 3 -5.46 8.04 -39.38
CA THR A 3 -6.10 9.16 -38.67
C THR A 3 -6.08 8.90 -37.15
N ARG A 4 -6.23 9.96 -36.32
CA ARG A 4 -6.38 9.81 -34.88
C ARG A 4 -7.49 8.84 -34.49
N ARG A 5 -8.62 8.89 -35.24
CA ARG A 5 -9.74 7.97 -35.02
C ARG A 5 -9.36 6.51 -35.25
N GLU A 6 -8.59 6.21 -36.29
CA GLU A 6 -8.12 4.85 -36.56
C GLU A 6 -7.12 4.39 -35.47
N LEU A 7 -6.27 5.30 -34.97
CA LEU A 7 -5.36 5.00 -33.87
C LEU A 7 -6.13 4.70 -32.56
N ALA A 8 -7.16 5.45 -32.25
CA ALA A 8 -8.04 5.17 -31.12
C ALA A 8 -8.86 3.88 -31.31
N ASN A 9 -9.28 3.59 -32.57
CA ASN A 9 -10.01 2.36 -32.88
C ASN A 9 -9.16 1.11 -32.64
N ALA A 10 -7.83 1.17 -32.82
CA ALA A 10 -6.95 0.05 -32.45
C ALA A 10 -7.13 -0.35 -30.98
N ILE A 11 -7.22 0.63 -30.06
CA ILE A 11 -7.50 0.36 -28.64
C ILE A 11 -8.88 -0.29 -28.47
N ARG A 12 -9.92 0.24 -29.14
CA ARG A 12 -11.28 -0.28 -29.07
C ARG A 12 -11.37 -1.73 -29.49
N PHE A 13 -10.78 -2.06 -30.64
CA PHE A 13 -10.86 -3.43 -31.19
C PHE A 13 -9.99 -4.42 -30.41
N LEU A 14 -8.80 -4.07 -29.98
CA LEU A 14 -8.03 -4.94 -29.10
C LEU A 14 -8.78 -5.23 -27.79
N SER A 15 -9.45 -4.23 -27.25
CA SER A 15 -10.25 -4.39 -26.01
C SER A 15 -11.48 -5.26 -26.21
N MET A 16 -12.28 -5.00 -27.26
CA MET A 16 -13.46 -5.81 -27.60
C MET A 16 -13.08 -7.27 -27.87
N ASP A 17 -12.05 -7.49 -28.70
CA ASP A 17 -11.64 -8.82 -29.13
C ASP A 17 -11.09 -9.64 -27.95
N ALA A 18 -10.30 -9.03 -27.04
CA ALA A 18 -9.77 -9.71 -25.89
C ALA A 18 -10.86 -10.07 -24.86
N VAL A 19 -11.77 -9.16 -24.58
CA VAL A 19 -12.93 -9.40 -23.71
C VAL A 19 -13.84 -10.48 -24.29
N GLN A 20 -14.12 -10.44 -25.58
CA GLN A 20 -14.94 -11.44 -26.27
C GLN A 20 -14.29 -12.82 -26.25
N LYS A 21 -12.98 -12.89 -26.54
CA LYS A 21 -12.24 -14.16 -26.49
C LYS A 21 -12.22 -14.76 -25.10
N ALA A 22 -12.02 -13.93 -24.07
CA ALA A 22 -12.04 -14.37 -22.67
C ALA A 22 -13.45 -14.70 -22.16
N LYS A 23 -14.50 -14.28 -22.88
CA LYS A 23 -15.91 -14.34 -22.44
C LYS A 23 -16.13 -13.69 -21.07
N SER A 24 -15.30 -12.72 -20.74
CA SER A 24 -15.27 -12.05 -19.44
C SER A 24 -14.49 -10.74 -19.54
N GLY A 25 -14.99 -9.67 -18.94
CA GLY A 25 -14.30 -8.38 -18.88
C GLY A 25 -15.23 -7.20 -19.12
N HIS A 26 -14.64 -6.00 -19.20
CA HIS A 26 -15.34 -4.73 -19.25
C HIS A 26 -14.89 -3.95 -20.50
N PRO A 27 -15.60 -4.07 -21.64
CA PRO A 27 -15.20 -3.41 -22.88
C PRO A 27 -15.60 -1.94 -22.95
N GLY A 28 -16.63 -1.52 -22.19
CA GLY A 28 -17.28 -0.21 -22.36
C GLY A 28 -16.37 0.97 -22.06
N ALA A 29 -15.69 0.98 -20.91
CA ALA A 29 -14.78 2.06 -20.54
C ALA A 29 -13.56 2.16 -21.49
N PRO A 30 -12.86 1.07 -21.87
CA PRO A 30 -11.82 1.13 -22.90
C PRO A 30 -12.29 1.72 -24.23
N MET A 31 -13.51 1.40 -24.67
CA MET A 31 -14.07 1.94 -25.90
C MET A 31 -14.39 3.44 -25.78
N GLY A 32 -14.95 3.86 -24.64
CA GLY A 32 -15.31 5.25 -24.37
C GLY A 32 -14.11 6.16 -24.23
N MET A 33 -13.05 5.70 -23.55
CA MET A 33 -11.87 6.51 -23.26
C MET A 33 -10.74 6.42 -24.32
N ALA A 34 -10.94 5.68 -25.39
CA ALA A 34 -9.88 5.44 -26.40
C ALA A 34 -9.32 6.71 -27.04
N ASP A 35 -10.15 7.72 -27.33
CA ASP A 35 -9.68 8.98 -27.92
C ASP A 35 -8.86 9.80 -26.91
N ILE A 36 -9.28 9.84 -25.64
CA ILE A 36 -8.53 10.51 -24.56
C ILE A 36 -7.17 9.84 -24.38
N ALA A 37 -7.14 8.52 -24.37
CA ALA A 37 -5.92 7.74 -24.21
C ALA A 37 -4.97 7.92 -25.40
N GLU A 38 -5.49 7.97 -26.62
CA GLU A 38 -4.69 8.23 -27.83
C GLU A 38 -3.96 9.57 -27.74
N VAL A 39 -4.67 10.64 -27.40
CA VAL A 39 -4.07 11.98 -27.26
C VAL A 39 -3.02 12.02 -26.16
N LEU A 40 -3.35 11.50 -24.96
CA LEU A 40 -2.43 11.53 -23.82
C LEU A 40 -1.15 10.75 -24.11
N TRP A 41 -1.26 9.50 -24.54
CA TRP A 41 -0.11 8.60 -24.65
C TRP A 41 0.82 8.96 -25.81
N ARG A 42 0.27 9.44 -26.92
CA ARG A 42 1.09 9.77 -28.09
C ARG A 42 1.71 11.16 -28.03
N ASP A 43 0.96 12.14 -27.53
CA ASP A 43 1.40 13.53 -27.62
C ASP A 43 2.08 14.02 -26.34
N PHE A 44 1.68 13.55 -25.17
CA PHE A 44 2.11 14.13 -23.89
C PHE A 44 2.92 13.18 -23.00
N LEU A 45 2.53 11.92 -22.86
CA LEU A 45 3.14 11.01 -21.90
C LEU A 45 4.63 10.82 -22.15
N LYS A 46 5.44 11.17 -21.16
CA LYS A 46 6.90 10.98 -21.16
C LYS A 46 7.21 9.59 -20.60
N HIS A 47 7.47 8.64 -21.48
CA HIS A 47 7.76 7.26 -21.11
C HIS A 47 8.74 6.58 -22.07
N ASN A 48 9.39 5.50 -21.63
CA ASN A 48 10.23 4.67 -22.47
C ASN A 48 9.80 3.20 -22.36
N PRO A 49 9.15 2.64 -23.39
CA PRO A 49 8.77 1.22 -23.41
C PRO A 49 9.94 0.26 -23.24
N SER A 50 11.15 0.64 -23.64
CA SER A 50 12.37 -0.16 -23.49
C SER A 50 12.92 -0.14 -22.07
N ASN A 51 12.57 0.86 -21.25
CA ASN A 51 12.89 0.95 -19.83
C ASN A 51 11.69 1.42 -19.00
N PRO A 52 10.76 0.52 -18.65
CA PRO A 52 9.56 0.86 -17.88
C PRO A 52 9.85 1.32 -16.44
N HIS A 53 11.11 1.24 -16.00
CA HIS A 53 11.56 1.65 -14.67
C HIS A 53 12.36 2.96 -14.67
N TRP A 54 12.44 3.68 -15.81
CA TRP A 54 13.09 4.99 -15.86
C TRP A 54 12.58 5.91 -14.75
N ALA A 55 13.50 6.47 -13.95
CA ALA A 55 13.15 7.17 -12.72
C ALA A 55 12.27 8.42 -12.95
N ASP A 56 12.54 9.19 -14.02
CA ASP A 56 11.81 10.43 -14.33
C ASP A 56 10.75 10.26 -15.44
N ARG A 57 10.23 9.05 -15.65
CA ARG A 57 9.07 8.83 -16.52
C ARG A 57 7.81 9.41 -15.89
N ASP A 58 6.87 9.87 -16.70
CA ASP A 58 5.51 10.13 -16.23
C ASP A 58 4.84 8.83 -15.72
N ARG A 59 3.93 8.96 -14.78
CA ARG A 59 3.17 7.85 -14.22
C ARG A 59 1.75 7.87 -14.76
N PHE A 60 1.30 6.74 -15.28
CA PHE A 60 -0.08 6.56 -15.73
C PHE A 60 -0.80 5.55 -14.86
N ILE A 61 -1.95 5.94 -14.30
CA ILE A 61 -2.76 5.11 -13.40
C ILE A 61 -4.17 5.00 -13.96
N LEU A 62 -4.64 3.77 -14.12
CA LEU A 62 -6.02 3.47 -14.48
C LEU A 62 -6.80 3.17 -13.19
N SER A 63 -7.44 4.18 -12.58
CA SER A 63 -8.19 4.03 -11.33
C SER A 63 -9.49 3.23 -11.52
N ASN A 64 -10.15 3.37 -12.67
CA ASN A 64 -11.23 2.50 -13.10
C ASN A 64 -10.67 1.19 -13.69
N GLY A 65 -9.97 0.42 -12.84
CA GLY A 65 -9.18 -0.76 -13.21
C GLY A 65 -9.98 -1.91 -13.84
N HIS A 66 -11.30 -1.91 -13.73
CA HIS A 66 -12.14 -2.85 -14.46
C HIS A 66 -12.01 -2.71 -15.98
N GLY A 67 -11.72 -1.50 -16.49
CA GLY A 67 -11.38 -1.24 -17.90
C GLY A 67 -9.95 -1.63 -18.28
N SER A 68 -9.40 -2.68 -17.71
CA SER A 68 -7.99 -3.09 -17.79
C SER A 68 -7.46 -3.25 -19.21
N MET A 69 -8.29 -3.67 -20.17
CA MET A 69 -7.87 -3.78 -21.56
C MET A 69 -7.45 -2.44 -22.19
N LEU A 70 -7.89 -1.30 -21.63
CA LEU A 70 -7.39 0.02 -22.05
C LEU A 70 -5.87 0.11 -21.87
N ILE A 71 -5.40 -0.08 -20.63
CA ILE A 71 -3.96 0.01 -20.36
C ILE A 71 -3.15 -1.09 -21.06
N TYR A 72 -3.67 -2.32 -21.16
CA TYR A 72 -2.97 -3.39 -21.87
C TYR A 72 -2.85 -3.11 -23.37
N SER A 73 -3.89 -2.57 -24.01
CA SER A 73 -3.85 -2.14 -25.40
C SER A 73 -2.83 -1.01 -25.62
N LEU A 74 -2.79 -0.03 -24.71
CA LEU A 74 -1.84 1.08 -24.74
C LEU A 74 -0.39 0.60 -24.60
N LEU A 75 -0.12 -0.28 -23.63
CA LEU A 75 1.21 -0.84 -23.41
C LEU A 75 1.68 -1.64 -24.65
N HIS A 76 0.81 -2.49 -25.20
CA HIS A 76 1.08 -3.26 -26.39
C HIS A 76 1.40 -2.35 -27.59
N LEU A 77 0.52 -1.41 -27.91
CA LEU A 77 0.67 -0.53 -29.06
C LEU A 77 1.89 0.38 -28.95
N SER A 78 2.21 0.87 -27.75
CA SER A 78 3.36 1.73 -27.50
C SER A 78 4.70 0.99 -27.53
N GLY A 79 4.69 -0.36 -27.56
CA GLY A 79 5.89 -1.18 -27.74
C GLY A 79 6.56 -1.66 -26.46
N TYR A 80 5.83 -1.70 -25.32
CA TYR A 80 6.29 -2.42 -24.13
C TYR A 80 6.37 -3.93 -24.40
N ASP A 81 7.05 -4.67 -23.53
CA ASP A 81 7.14 -6.14 -23.60
C ASP A 81 5.79 -6.80 -23.23
N LEU A 82 4.79 -6.54 -24.05
CA LEU A 82 3.45 -7.09 -23.98
C LEU A 82 2.98 -7.41 -25.40
N SER A 83 3.04 -8.68 -25.77
CA SER A 83 2.76 -9.14 -27.13
C SER A 83 1.26 -9.24 -27.42
N ILE A 84 0.90 -9.36 -28.71
CA ILE A 84 -0.48 -9.65 -29.11
C ILE A 84 -0.96 -11.00 -28.55
N GLU A 85 -0.06 -11.97 -28.40
CA GLU A 85 -0.38 -13.27 -27.79
C GLU A 85 -0.68 -13.13 -26.29
N ASP A 86 0.01 -12.20 -25.59
CA ASP A 86 -0.33 -11.87 -24.20
C ASP A 86 -1.73 -11.27 -24.09
N LEU A 87 -2.14 -10.40 -25.03
CA LEU A 87 -3.50 -9.84 -25.06
C LEU A 87 -4.55 -10.92 -25.33
N LYS A 88 -4.24 -11.89 -26.20
CA LYS A 88 -5.11 -13.06 -26.47
C LYS A 88 -5.28 -13.96 -25.24
N GLN A 89 -4.38 -13.85 -24.25
CA GLN A 89 -4.45 -14.57 -22.97
C GLN A 89 -5.08 -13.74 -21.85
N PHE A 90 -5.82 -12.68 -22.18
CA PHE A 90 -6.53 -11.85 -21.19
C PHE A 90 -7.37 -12.72 -20.23
N ARG A 91 -7.19 -12.51 -18.93
CA ARG A 91 -7.85 -13.24 -17.83
C ARG A 91 -7.56 -14.76 -17.80
N GLN A 92 -6.50 -15.23 -18.44
CA GLN A 92 -6.10 -16.62 -18.35
C GLN A 92 -5.07 -16.84 -17.23
N LEU A 93 -4.96 -18.08 -16.75
CA LEU A 93 -4.04 -18.44 -15.67
C LEU A 93 -2.59 -18.10 -16.06
N HIS A 94 -1.88 -17.41 -15.18
CA HIS A 94 -0.49 -16.97 -15.36
C HIS A 94 -0.24 -15.99 -16.53
N SER A 95 -1.28 -15.36 -17.07
CA SER A 95 -1.10 -14.37 -18.13
C SER A 95 -0.50 -13.07 -17.60
N LYS A 96 0.17 -12.30 -18.47
CA LYS A 96 0.60 -10.93 -18.17
C LYS A 96 -0.56 -9.93 -18.12
N THR A 97 -1.77 -10.35 -18.50
CA THR A 97 -2.97 -9.52 -18.61
C THR A 97 -4.10 -10.02 -17.69
N PRO A 98 -3.92 -9.94 -16.35
CA PRO A 98 -4.97 -10.29 -15.41
C PRO A 98 -6.22 -9.42 -15.57
N GLY A 99 -7.32 -9.81 -14.94
CA GLY A 99 -8.63 -9.17 -15.11
C GLY A 99 -8.69 -7.70 -14.71
N HIS A 100 -7.85 -7.28 -13.80
CA HIS A 100 -7.59 -5.90 -13.40
C HIS A 100 -6.08 -5.66 -13.45
N PRO A 101 -5.58 -4.44 -13.67
CA PRO A 101 -4.15 -4.18 -13.71
C PRO A 101 -3.49 -4.59 -12.39
N GLU A 102 -2.45 -5.41 -12.47
CA GLU A 102 -1.68 -5.84 -11.29
C GLU A 102 -0.22 -5.44 -11.45
N TYR A 103 0.31 -4.75 -10.44
CA TYR A 103 1.72 -4.36 -10.39
C TYR A 103 2.63 -5.60 -10.44
N GLY A 104 3.63 -5.54 -11.33
CA GLY A 104 4.60 -6.62 -11.50
C GLY A 104 4.20 -7.71 -12.52
N TYR A 105 3.02 -7.62 -13.18
CA TYR A 105 2.61 -8.53 -14.26
C TYR A 105 2.97 -7.98 -15.64
N ALA A 106 2.29 -6.94 -16.10
CA ALA A 106 2.65 -6.28 -17.36
C ALA A 106 3.62 -5.12 -17.09
N PRO A 107 4.75 -5.02 -17.84
CA PRO A 107 5.64 -3.87 -17.73
C PRO A 107 4.91 -2.56 -18.05
N GLY A 108 5.10 -1.53 -17.22
CA GLY A 108 4.42 -0.23 -17.37
C GLY A 108 3.12 -0.09 -16.57
N VAL A 109 2.65 -1.13 -15.90
CA VAL A 109 1.57 -1.02 -14.89
C VAL A 109 2.16 -0.50 -13.57
N GLU A 110 1.77 0.71 -13.19
CA GLU A 110 2.35 1.43 -12.03
C GLU A 110 1.74 1.02 -10.69
N THR A 111 0.50 0.54 -10.67
CA THR A 111 -0.21 0.11 -9.45
C THR A 111 -1.27 -0.92 -9.77
N THR A 112 -1.61 -1.74 -8.78
CA THR A 112 -2.76 -2.65 -8.85
C THR A 112 -4.04 -1.87 -8.55
N THR A 113 -4.99 -1.92 -9.47
CA THR A 113 -6.32 -1.34 -9.32
C THR A 113 -7.42 -2.38 -9.50
N GLY A 114 -8.67 -1.99 -9.29
CA GLY A 114 -9.84 -2.88 -9.25
C GLY A 114 -10.76 -2.49 -8.11
N PRO A 115 -10.27 -2.41 -6.84
CA PRO A 115 -11.01 -1.70 -5.79
C PRO A 115 -11.07 -0.20 -6.12
N LEU A 116 -12.26 0.29 -6.48
CA LEU A 116 -12.48 1.66 -6.95
C LEU A 116 -12.04 2.70 -5.89
N GLY A 117 -11.60 3.87 -6.35
CA GLY A 117 -11.12 4.95 -5.48
C GLY A 117 -9.67 4.81 -5.01
N GLN A 118 -9.08 3.62 -5.00
CA GLN A 118 -7.69 3.47 -4.56
C GLN A 118 -6.67 3.91 -5.62
N GLY A 119 -6.97 3.77 -6.92
CA GLY A 119 -6.07 4.22 -7.98
C GLY A 119 -5.81 5.73 -7.95
N ILE A 120 -6.86 6.57 -7.86
CA ILE A 120 -6.70 8.02 -7.68
C ILE A 120 -5.98 8.35 -6.38
N THR A 121 -6.22 7.59 -5.32
CA THR A 121 -5.54 7.77 -4.03
C THR A 121 -4.06 7.41 -4.12
N ASN A 122 -3.70 6.33 -4.83
CA ASN A 122 -2.29 6.03 -5.13
C ASN A 122 -1.65 7.15 -5.96
N ALA A 123 -2.39 7.70 -6.95
CA ALA A 123 -1.90 8.82 -7.77
C ALA A 123 -1.56 10.06 -6.91
N VAL A 124 -2.34 10.35 -5.87
CA VAL A 124 -2.00 11.38 -4.88
C VAL A 124 -0.68 11.06 -4.19
N GLY A 125 -0.44 9.79 -3.83
CA GLY A 125 0.84 9.34 -3.26
C GLY A 125 2.02 9.52 -4.22
N PHE A 126 1.85 9.18 -5.48
CA PHE A 126 2.86 9.42 -6.54
C PHE A 126 3.20 10.91 -6.67
N ALA A 127 2.19 11.77 -6.70
CA ALA A 127 2.39 13.21 -6.84
C ALA A 127 3.03 13.84 -5.59
N ILE A 128 2.74 13.34 -4.38
CA ILE A 128 3.44 13.76 -3.15
C ILE A 128 4.92 13.37 -3.24
N ALA A 129 5.22 12.14 -3.66
CA ALA A 129 6.58 11.65 -3.78
C ALA A 129 7.38 12.45 -4.82
N GLU A 130 6.82 12.70 -6.00
CA GLU A 130 7.44 13.55 -7.02
C GLU A 130 7.74 14.94 -6.47
N LYS A 131 6.73 15.63 -5.94
CA LYS A 131 6.88 16.99 -5.42
C LYS A 131 7.95 17.08 -4.34
N THR A 132 7.97 16.14 -3.41
CA THR A 132 8.92 16.12 -2.31
C THR A 132 10.34 15.82 -2.79
N LEU A 133 10.52 14.83 -3.68
CA LEU A 133 11.82 14.55 -4.28
C LEU A 133 12.35 15.73 -5.11
N ALA A 134 11.48 16.37 -5.90
CA ALA A 134 11.85 17.54 -6.68
C ALA A 134 12.40 18.67 -5.79
N HIS A 135 11.74 18.95 -4.67
CA HIS A 135 12.20 19.99 -3.73
C HIS A 135 13.48 19.59 -2.97
N GLN A 136 13.67 18.29 -2.71
CA GLN A 136 14.89 17.82 -2.05
C GLN A 136 16.09 17.81 -2.98
N PHE A 137 15.93 17.42 -4.24
CA PHE A 137 17.04 17.13 -5.14
C PHE A 137 17.24 18.13 -6.27
N ASN A 138 16.20 18.73 -6.85
CA ASN A 138 16.36 19.66 -7.94
C ASN A 138 17.17 20.90 -7.53
N ARG A 139 17.99 21.39 -8.45
CA ARG A 139 18.78 22.63 -8.32
C ARG A 139 18.61 23.45 -9.59
N PRO A 140 18.75 24.79 -9.54
CA PRO A 140 18.58 25.64 -10.70
C PRO A 140 19.42 25.17 -11.90
N GLY A 141 18.76 24.89 -13.03
CA GLY A 141 19.37 24.34 -14.23
C GLY A 141 19.70 22.85 -14.19
N HIS A 142 19.26 22.16 -13.14
CA HIS A 142 19.48 20.74 -12.90
C HIS A 142 18.23 20.08 -12.33
N GLU A 143 17.13 20.14 -13.05
CA GLU A 143 15.86 19.52 -12.70
C GLU A 143 15.87 18.04 -13.09
N ILE A 144 16.24 17.16 -12.13
CA ILE A 144 16.34 15.71 -12.33
C ILE A 144 15.07 14.94 -11.97
N VAL A 145 14.14 15.60 -11.29
CA VAL A 145 12.79 15.08 -10.95
C VAL A 145 11.76 16.05 -11.51
N ASP A 146 11.14 15.66 -12.64
CA ASP A 146 10.22 16.53 -13.38
C ASP A 146 9.23 15.70 -14.21
N HIS A 147 8.33 14.98 -13.53
CA HIS A 147 7.35 14.14 -14.20
C HIS A 147 5.94 14.33 -13.63
N HIS A 148 4.96 14.08 -14.48
CA HIS A 148 3.56 14.15 -14.13
C HIS A 148 3.02 12.78 -13.66
N THR A 149 1.95 12.82 -12.89
CA THR A 149 1.09 11.67 -12.61
C THR A 149 -0.26 11.90 -13.29
N TYR A 150 -0.56 11.04 -14.26
CA TYR A 150 -1.85 11.04 -14.98
C TYR A 150 -2.72 9.91 -14.45
N VAL A 151 -3.99 10.18 -14.22
CA VAL A 151 -4.92 9.17 -13.74
C VAL A 151 -6.25 9.24 -14.48
N PHE A 152 -6.72 8.09 -14.94
CA PHE A 152 -8.08 7.93 -15.49
C PHE A 152 -9.00 7.36 -14.42
N LEU A 153 -10.19 7.92 -14.30
CA LEU A 153 -11.18 7.52 -13.30
C LEU A 153 -12.62 7.70 -13.86
N GLY A 154 -13.56 7.00 -13.29
CA GLY A 154 -14.97 7.07 -13.65
C GLY A 154 -15.87 7.38 -12.46
N ASP A 155 -17.18 7.39 -12.67
CA ASP A 155 -18.21 7.70 -11.66
C ASP A 155 -18.01 6.89 -10.37
N GLY A 156 -17.84 5.58 -10.48
CA GLY A 156 -17.65 4.71 -9.33
C GLY A 156 -16.40 5.06 -8.50
N CYS A 157 -15.32 5.54 -9.13
CA CYS A 157 -14.14 6.01 -8.38
C CYS A 157 -14.47 7.24 -7.54
N LEU A 158 -15.34 8.13 -8.03
CA LEU A 158 -15.75 9.36 -7.35
C LEU A 158 -16.85 9.13 -6.31
N MET A 159 -17.62 8.05 -6.42
CA MET A 159 -18.59 7.63 -5.40
C MET A 159 -17.91 7.11 -4.13
N GLU A 160 -16.75 6.49 -4.28
CA GLU A 160 -16.00 5.93 -3.14
C GLU A 160 -15.56 7.02 -2.15
N GLY A 161 -15.81 6.79 -0.84
CA GLY A 161 -15.47 7.75 0.21
C GLY A 161 -13.99 8.12 0.26
N ILE A 162 -13.09 7.20 -0.07
CA ILE A 162 -11.65 7.43 -0.11
C ILE A 162 -11.25 8.51 -1.12
N SER A 163 -12.02 8.71 -2.20
CA SER A 163 -11.76 9.76 -3.18
C SER A 163 -11.92 11.16 -2.56
N HIS A 164 -12.88 11.34 -1.63
CA HIS A 164 -13.05 12.58 -0.88
C HIS A 164 -11.83 12.85 0.02
N GLU A 165 -11.35 11.83 0.71
CA GLU A 165 -10.18 11.93 1.59
C GLU A 165 -8.93 12.36 0.80
N ALA A 166 -8.63 11.65 -0.28
CA ALA A 166 -7.42 11.84 -1.06
C ALA A 166 -7.45 13.14 -1.88
N CYS A 167 -8.54 13.42 -2.59
CA CYS A 167 -8.64 14.58 -3.48
C CYS A 167 -8.66 15.90 -2.68
N SER A 168 -9.31 15.91 -1.51
CA SER A 168 -9.26 17.05 -0.60
C SER A 168 -7.83 17.33 -0.12
N LEU A 169 -7.07 16.29 0.26
CA LEU A 169 -5.68 16.45 0.68
C LEU A 169 -4.79 16.89 -0.49
N ALA A 170 -5.00 16.38 -1.70
CA ALA A 170 -4.24 16.74 -2.89
C ALA A 170 -4.36 18.23 -3.23
N GLY A 171 -5.57 18.81 -3.14
CA GLY A 171 -5.79 20.25 -3.30
C GLY A 171 -5.09 21.06 -2.20
N THR A 172 -5.21 20.61 -0.94
CA THR A 172 -4.53 21.25 0.20
C THR A 172 -3.00 21.28 0.03
N LEU A 173 -2.41 20.21 -0.51
CA LEU A 173 -0.96 20.11 -0.74
C LEU A 173 -0.51 20.77 -2.05
N GLY A 174 -1.42 21.24 -2.89
CA GLY A 174 -1.10 21.91 -4.15
C GLY A 174 -0.28 21.02 -5.08
N LEU A 175 -0.79 19.82 -5.41
CA LEU A 175 -0.06 18.84 -6.22
C LEU A 175 -0.18 19.15 -7.72
N GLY A 176 0.50 20.18 -8.20
CA GLY A 176 0.34 20.73 -9.55
C GLY A 176 0.69 19.78 -10.70
N LYS A 177 1.41 18.70 -10.45
CA LYS A 177 1.72 17.67 -11.46
C LYS A 177 0.79 16.45 -11.43
N LEU A 178 -0.29 16.50 -10.66
CA LEU A 178 -1.36 15.51 -10.68
C LEU A 178 -2.46 15.96 -11.64
N ILE A 179 -2.68 15.19 -12.71
CA ILE A 179 -3.69 15.47 -13.73
C ILE A 179 -4.63 14.27 -13.83
N ALA A 180 -5.88 14.48 -13.48
CA ALA A 180 -6.93 13.46 -13.49
C ALA A 180 -7.89 13.69 -14.66
N PHE A 181 -8.26 12.61 -15.34
CA PHE A 181 -9.29 12.59 -16.38
C PHE A 181 -10.51 11.85 -15.85
N TYR A 182 -11.60 12.54 -15.73
CA TYR A 182 -12.88 11.96 -15.33
C TYR A 182 -13.66 11.54 -16.56
N ASP A 183 -13.89 10.22 -16.68
CA ASP A 183 -14.76 9.59 -17.66
C ASP A 183 -16.22 9.79 -17.23
N ASP A 184 -16.78 10.94 -17.60
CA ASP A 184 -18.13 11.37 -17.27
C ASP A 184 -19.11 10.84 -18.33
N ASN A 185 -19.46 9.55 -18.20
CA ASN A 185 -20.33 8.85 -19.14
C ASN A 185 -21.73 8.55 -18.59
N ASN A 186 -22.00 8.88 -17.33
CA ASN A 186 -23.30 8.72 -16.67
C ASN A 186 -23.80 7.26 -16.54
N ILE A 187 -22.91 6.26 -16.67
CA ILE A 187 -23.28 4.83 -16.61
C ILE A 187 -22.43 4.09 -15.58
N SER A 188 -23.13 3.38 -14.71
CA SER A 188 -22.54 2.35 -13.85
C SER A 188 -23.04 0.96 -14.26
N ILE A 189 -22.63 -0.09 -13.53
CA ILE A 189 -23.08 -1.46 -13.79
C ILE A 189 -24.59 -1.62 -13.56
N ASP A 190 -25.19 -0.79 -12.70
CA ASP A 190 -26.63 -0.79 -12.40
C ASP A 190 -27.46 0.09 -13.37
N GLY A 191 -26.79 0.77 -14.32
CA GLY A 191 -27.45 1.62 -15.33
C GLY A 191 -27.08 3.10 -15.20
N HIS A 192 -28.00 3.98 -15.63
CA HIS A 192 -27.81 5.44 -15.54
C HIS A 192 -27.74 5.90 -14.09
N VAL A 193 -26.73 6.71 -13.77
CA VAL A 193 -26.47 7.15 -12.39
C VAL A 193 -27.36 8.29 -11.88
N ASP A 194 -28.23 8.86 -12.71
CA ASP A 194 -29.07 10.03 -12.41
C ASP A 194 -29.93 9.90 -11.14
N GLY A 195 -30.18 8.67 -10.68
CA GLY A 195 -31.00 8.40 -9.49
C GLY A 195 -30.22 8.26 -8.19
N TRP A 196 -28.86 8.14 -8.24
CA TRP A 196 -28.06 7.89 -7.05
C TRP A 196 -26.67 8.54 -7.04
N PHE A 197 -26.26 9.22 -8.12
CA PHE A 197 -25.05 10.03 -8.18
C PHE A 197 -25.33 11.33 -8.92
N THR A 198 -25.66 12.37 -8.17
CA THR A 198 -26.06 13.68 -8.67
C THR A 198 -25.16 14.80 -8.19
N ASP A 199 -23.94 14.44 -7.75
CA ASP A 199 -22.95 15.39 -7.30
C ASP A 199 -22.57 16.36 -8.42
N ASP A 200 -22.45 17.65 -8.10
CA ASP A 200 -21.79 18.61 -8.97
C ASP A 200 -20.27 18.42 -8.84
N THR A 201 -19.73 17.51 -9.63
CA THR A 201 -18.32 17.11 -9.59
C THR A 201 -17.38 18.32 -9.82
N GLN A 202 -17.76 19.26 -10.69
CA GLN A 202 -16.98 20.47 -10.91
C GLN A 202 -16.87 21.28 -9.62
N LYS A 203 -17.99 21.63 -8.99
CA LYS A 203 -17.98 22.40 -7.74
C LYS A 203 -17.31 21.66 -6.59
N ARG A 204 -17.49 20.34 -6.52
CA ARG A 204 -16.85 19.47 -5.54
C ARG A 204 -15.32 19.60 -5.61
N PHE A 205 -14.72 19.50 -6.78
CA PHE A 205 -13.28 19.59 -6.96
C PHE A 205 -12.76 21.02 -6.85
N GLU A 206 -13.52 22.02 -7.31
CA GLU A 206 -13.22 23.44 -7.05
C GLU A 206 -13.16 23.74 -5.55
N ALA A 207 -14.09 23.17 -4.76
CA ALA A 207 -14.09 23.30 -3.30
C ALA A 207 -12.89 22.60 -2.62
N TYR A 208 -12.35 21.54 -3.23
CA TYR A 208 -11.08 20.94 -2.79
C TYR A 208 -9.85 21.78 -3.14
N GLY A 209 -9.98 22.84 -3.93
CA GLY A 209 -8.87 23.66 -4.39
C GLY A 209 -8.19 23.14 -5.66
N TRP A 210 -8.83 22.29 -6.41
CA TRP A 210 -8.35 21.83 -7.72
C TRP A 210 -8.61 22.87 -8.82
N HIS A 211 -7.78 22.85 -9.83
CA HIS A 211 -8.09 23.41 -11.14
C HIS A 211 -9.01 22.45 -11.87
N VAL A 212 -10.14 22.93 -12.42
CA VAL A 212 -11.10 22.09 -13.11
C VAL A 212 -11.31 22.60 -14.54
N ILE A 213 -11.17 21.70 -15.51
CA ILE A 213 -11.47 21.95 -16.92
C ILE A 213 -12.76 21.19 -17.26
N PRO A 214 -13.91 21.86 -17.27
CA PRO A 214 -15.19 21.19 -17.42
C PRO A 214 -15.56 20.93 -18.89
N ALA A 215 -16.48 19.98 -19.11
CA ALA A 215 -17.21 19.77 -20.35
C ALA A 215 -16.35 19.57 -21.61
N VAL A 216 -15.21 18.90 -21.49
CA VAL A 216 -14.39 18.50 -22.63
C VAL A 216 -15.10 17.36 -23.37
N ASP A 217 -15.26 17.48 -24.69
CA ASP A 217 -15.72 16.37 -25.52
C ASP A 217 -14.63 15.31 -25.58
N GLY A 218 -14.82 14.19 -24.87
CA GLY A 218 -13.87 13.08 -24.78
C GLY A 218 -13.67 12.29 -26.09
N HIS A 219 -14.41 12.65 -27.14
CA HIS A 219 -14.25 12.11 -28.49
C HIS A 219 -13.68 13.12 -29.49
N ASN A 220 -13.32 14.33 -29.04
CA ASN A 220 -12.73 15.39 -29.85
C ASN A 220 -11.24 15.57 -29.50
N PRO A 221 -10.29 15.08 -30.33
CA PRO A 221 -8.86 15.15 -30.04
C PRO A 221 -8.32 16.57 -29.84
N GLU A 222 -8.86 17.57 -30.53
CA GLU A 222 -8.43 18.97 -30.41
C GLU A 222 -8.79 19.55 -29.04
N GLN A 223 -10.00 19.27 -28.54
CA GLN A 223 -10.43 19.70 -27.22
C GLN A 223 -9.62 19.00 -26.11
N ILE A 224 -9.37 17.70 -26.25
CA ILE A 224 -8.56 16.93 -25.30
C ILE A 224 -7.11 17.49 -25.28
N LEU A 225 -6.51 17.71 -26.44
CA LEU A 225 -5.15 18.26 -26.56
C LEU A 225 -5.02 19.62 -25.89
N GLU A 226 -6.00 20.51 -26.09
CA GLU A 226 -6.01 21.83 -25.45
C GLU A 226 -6.19 21.74 -23.94
N ALA A 227 -7.07 20.84 -23.46
CA ALA A 227 -7.29 20.61 -22.04
C ALA A 227 -6.00 20.10 -21.34
N VAL A 228 -5.27 19.19 -21.96
CA VAL A 228 -4.00 18.69 -21.40
C VAL A 228 -2.96 19.80 -21.32
N LYS A 229 -2.84 20.66 -22.34
CA LYS A 229 -1.94 21.82 -22.30
C LYS A 229 -2.28 22.78 -21.18
N GLN A 230 -3.57 23.07 -20.98
CA GLN A 230 -4.03 23.91 -19.88
C GLN A 230 -3.73 23.26 -18.51
N ALA A 231 -3.94 21.95 -18.38
CA ALA A 231 -3.63 21.21 -17.17
C ALA A 231 -2.12 21.23 -16.84
N GLN A 232 -1.23 21.05 -17.85
CA GLN A 232 0.21 21.11 -17.65
C GLN A 232 0.73 22.53 -17.34
N ALA A 233 0.01 23.56 -17.78
CA ALA A 233 0.34 24.96 -17.48
C ALA A 233 -0.02 25.36 -16.03
N GLU A 234 -0.93 24.64 -15.39
CA GLU A 234 -1.26 24.82 -13.97
C GLU A 234 -0.26 24.05 -13.09
N THR A 235 0.62 24.75 -12.41
CA THR A 235 1.72 24.16 -11.62
C THR A 235 1.49 24.16 -10.12
N THR A 236 0.43 24.81 -9.66
CA THR A 236 0.18 25.04 -8.23
C THR A 236 -0.97 24.23 -7.66
N LYS A 237 -1.85 23.72 -8.52
CA LYS A 237 -3.04 22.94 -8.15
C LYS A 237 -3.12 21.67 -8.95
N PRO A 238 -3.59 20.58 -8.37
CA PRO A 238 -3.95 19.40 -9.17
C PRO A 238 -5.09 19.75 -10.13
N THR A 239 -5.13 19.11 -11.31
CA THR A 239 -6.14 19.41 -12.33
C THR A 239 -7.07 18.22 -12.54
N LEU A 240 -8.37 18.48 -12.59
CA LEU A 240 -9.41 17.56 -13.07
C LEU A 240 -9.91 17.99 -14.44
N ILE A 241 -9.77 17.15 -15.45
CA ILE A 241 -10.36 17.30 -16.77
C ILE A 241 -11.62 16.45 -16.82
N ILE A 242 -12.80 17.10 -16.91
CA ILE A 242 -14.08 16.39 -16.99
C ILE A 242 -14.38 16.12 -18.45
N CYS A 243 -14.26 14.86 -18.86
CA CYS A 243 -14.44 14.40 -20.23
C CYS A 243 -15.82 13.76 -20.41
N LYS A 244 -16.68 14.39 -21.18
CA LYS A 244 -17.94 13.79 -21.60
C LYS A 244 -17.66 12.71 -22.62
N THR A 245 -18.02 11.47 -22.29
CA THR A 245 -17.79 10.31 -23.14
C THR A 245 -19.07 9.49 -23.34
N ILE A 246 -18.98 8.53 -24.23
CA ILE A 246 -20.02 7.52 -24.45
C ILE A 246 -19.39 6.17 -24.14
N ILE A 247 -19.84 5.54 -23.04
CA ILE A 247 -19.40 4.17 -22.73
C ILE A 247 -19.72 3.23 -23.90
N GLY A 248 -18.80 2.36 -24.27
CA GLY A 248 -19.00 1.47 -25.42
C GLY A 248 -19.06 2.18 -26.77
N TYR A 249 -18.40 3.36 -26.89
CA TYR A 249 -18.37 4.14 -28.14
C TYR A 249 -17.98 3.30 -29.34
N GLY A 250 -18.82 3.31 -30.36
CA GLY A 250 -18.65 2.52 -31.57
C GLY A 250 -19.47 1.23 -31.63
N SER A 251 -20.13 0.85 -30.54
CA SER A 251 -21.12 -0.23 -30.52
C SER A 251 -22.51 0.32 -30.91
N PRO A 252 -23.08 -0.07 -32.04
CA PRO A 252 -24.34 0.54 -32.53
C PRO A 252 -25.54 0.31 -31.62
N ASN A 253 -25.61 -0.85 -30.94
CA ASN A 253 -26.79 -1.25 -30.19
C ASN A 253 -26.58 -1.25 -28.67
N LYS A 254 -25.32 -1.21 -28.17
CA LYS A 254 -25.00 -1.33 -26.74
C LYS A 254 -24.29 -0.11 -26.17
N ALA A 255 -23.85 0.85 -27.00
CA ALA A 255 -23.28 2.09 -26.50
C ALA A 255 -24.25 2.86 -25.60
N ASN A 256 -23.72 3.62 -24.65
CA ASN A 256 -24.48 4.40 -23.67
C ASN A 256 -25.49 3.57 -22.85
N SER A 257 -25.12 2.31 -22.54
CA SER A 257 -25.92 1.42 -21.71
C SER A 257 -25.03 0.57 -20.80
N HIS A 258 -25.64 0.00 -19.75
CA HIS A 258 -24.96 -0.93 -18.86
C HIS A 258 -24.58 -2.27 -19.55
N ASP A 259 -25.19 -2.60 -20.68
CA ASP A 259 -24.94 -3.85 -21.43
C ASP A 259 -23.50 -3.98 -21.93
N CYS A 260 -22.81 -2.85 -22.16
CA CYS A 260 -21.40 -2.85 -22.54
C CYS A 260 -20.46 -2.60 -21.35
N HIS A 261 -20.97 -2.34 -20.15
CA HIS A 261 -20.13 -2.00 -19.00
C HIS A 261 -19.27 -3.20 -18.57
N GLY A 262 -19.87 -4.31 -18.18
CA GLY A 262 -19.21 -5.44 -17.52
C GLY A 262 -19.38 -6.80 -18.19
N ALA A 263 -19.79 -6.84 -19.46
CA ALA A 263 -20.01 -8.06 -20.21
C ALA A 263 -19.41 -7.99 -21.62
N PRO A 264 -19.03 -9.13 -22.23
CA PRO A 264 -18.67 -9.19 -23.64
C PRO A 264 -19.82 -8.68 -24.51
N LEU A 265 -19.47 -7.98 -25.60
CA LEU A 265 -20.50 -7.42 -26.52
C LEU A 265 -21.26 -8.50 -27.30
N GLY A 266 -20.63 -9.65 -27.55
CA GLY A 266 -21.12 -10.68 -28.44
C GLY A 266 -20.61 -10.51 -29.87
N ASP A 267 -20.50 -11.62 -30.59
CA ASP A 267 -19.87 -11.66 -31.93
C ASP A 267 -20.61 -10.79 -32.94
N ASP A 268 -21.96 -10.80 -32.91
CA ASP A 268 -22.79 -9.99 -33.80
C ASP A 268 -22.62 -8.49 -33.57
N GLU A 269 -22.54 -8.08 -32.30
CA GLU A 269 -22.33 -6.66 -31.94
C GLU A 269 -20.95 -6.17 -32.30
N ILE A 270 -19.90 -7.03 -32.13
CA ILE A 270 -18.54 -6.69 -32.54
C ILE A 270 -18.45 -6.58 -34.06
N ALA A 271 -19.15 -7.43 -34.82
CA ALA A 271 -19.23 -7.31 -36.28
C ALA A 271 -19.90 -5.99 -36.69
N ALA A 272 -21.03 -5.64 -36.04
CA ALA A 272 -21.71 -4.36 -36.26
C ALA A 272 -20.83 -3.15 -35.89
N ALA A 273 -20.03 -3.24 -34.81
CA ALA A 273 -19.08 -2.21 -34.43
C ALA A 273 -17.94 -2.04 -35.46
N ARG A 274 -17.45 -3.13 -36.04
CA ARG A 274 -16.48 -3.08 -37.14
C ARG A 274 -17.03 -2.35 -38.34
N GLU A 275 -18.25 -2.66 -38.75
CA GLU A 275 -18.93 -1.97 -39.87
C GLU A 275 -19.12 -0.48 -39.55
N PHE A 276 -19.64 -0.15 -38.36
CA PHE A 276 -19.92 1.22 -37.93
C PHE A 276 -18.65 2.09 -37.90
N LEU A 277 -17.55 1.55 -37.35
CA LEU A 277 -16.26 2.23 -37.23
C LEU A 277 -15.39 2.07 -38.48
N LYS A 278 -15.87 1.37 -39.52
CA LYS A 278 -15.14 1.10 -40.77
C LYS A 278 -13.79 0.42 -40.54
N TRP A 279 -13.75 -0.58 -39.66
CA TRP A 279 -12.56 -1.36 -39.31
C TRP A 279 -12.60 -2.72 -39.99
N GLU A 280 -11.87 -2.85 -41.09
CA GLU A 280 -11.91 -4.03 -41.96
C GLU A 280 -10.98 -5.18 -41.54
N HIS A 281 -10.23 -5.01 -40.44
CA HIS A 281 -9.23 -5.98 -39.98
C HIS A 281 -9.85 -7.05 -39.11
N ALA A 282 -9.25 -8.26 -39.18
CA ALA A 282 -9.67 -9.40 -38.36
C ALA A 282 -9.37 -9.17 -36.86
N PRO A 283 -9.99 -9.96 -35.96
CA PRO A 283 -9.68 -9.89 -34.52
C PRO A 283 -8.17 -9.99 -34.23
N PHE A 284 -7.65 -9.09 -33.41
CA PHE A 284 -6.24 -8.95 -33.04
C PHE A 284 -5.30 -8.62 -34.21
N GLU A 285 -5.81 -8.24 -35.35
CA GLU A 285 -5.03 -7.76 -36.48
C GLU A 285 -4.95 -6.22 -36.47
N ILE A 286 -3.76 -5.69 -36.28
CA ILE A 286 -3.49 -4.26 -36.29
C ILE A 286 -2.55 -3.95 -37.46
N PRO A 287 -2.89 -2.99 -38.34
CA PRO A 287 -2.04 -2.60 -39.48
C PRO A 287 -0.66 -2.09 -39.05
N ALA A 288 0.36 -2.43 -39.83
CA ALA A 288 1.72 -2.00 -39.55
C ALA A 288 1.88 -0.48 -39.46
N GLU A 289 1.11 0.28 -40.22
CA GLU A 289 1.11 1.75 -40.19
C GLU A 289 0.54 2.32 -38.89
N ILE A 290 -0.39 1.60 -38.20
CA ILE A 290 -0.89 1.96 -36.89
C ILE A 290 0.19 1.67 -35.83
N TYR A 291 0.82 0.49 -35.85
CA TYR A 291 1.95 0.20 -34.97
C TYR A 291 3.07 1.23 -35.12
N ALA A 292 3.44 1.60 -36.34
CA ALA A 292 4.50 2.58 -36.59
C ALA A 292 4.19 3.97 -36.00
N GLN A 293 2.92 4.34 -35.87
CA GLN A 293 2.51 5.61 -35.29
C GLN A 293 2.32 5.54 -33.77
N TRP A 294 2.11 4.34 -33.23
CA TRP A 294 2.01 4.11 -31.79
C TRP A 294 3.36 3.84 -31.13
N ASP A 295 4.33 3.27 -31.84
CA ASP A 295 5.63 2.88 -31.27
C ASP A 295 6.34 4.08 -30.64
N ALA A 296 6.48 4.04 -29.33
CA ALA A 296 7.09 5.09 -28.52
C ALA A 296 8.57 4.80 -28.16
N LYS A 297 9.16 3.69 -28.63
CA LYS A 297 10.51 3.27 -28.21
C LYS A 297 11.57 4.31 -28.56
N GLU A 298 11.62 4.80 -29.80
CA GLU A 298 12.61 5.78 -30.21
C GLU A 298 12.44 7.11 -29.48
N LYS A 299 11.19 7.63 -29.40
CA LYS A 299 10.85 8.84 -28.64
C LYS A 299 11.24 8.69 -27.16
N GLY A 300 10.95 7.54 -26.57
CA GLY A 300 11.26 7.23 -25.17
C GLY A 300 12.77 7.17 -24.91
N GLN A 301 13.53 6.49 -25.76
CA GLN A 301 14.99 6.42 -25.65
C GLN A 301 15.66 7.80 -25.77
N VAL A 302 15.17 8.66 -26.68
CA VAL A 302 15.65 10.04 -26.80
C VAL A 302 15.38 10.86 -25.55
N ALA A 303 14.17 10.73 -24.98
CA ALA A 303 13.80 11.45 -23.75
C ALA A 303 14.61 10.98 -22.54
N GLU A 304 14.78 9.68 -22.37
CA GLU A 304 15.59 9.11 -21.29
C GLU A 304 17.06 9.48 -21.41
N LYS A 305 17.65 9.41 -22.61
CA LYS A 305 19.03 9.83 -22.84
C LYS A 305 19.25 11.30 -22.49
N ALA A 306 18.31 12.17 -22.84
CA ALA A 306 18.40 13.59 -22.49
C ALA A 306 18.36 13.78 -20.96
N TRP A 307 17.58 12.96 -20.25
CA TRP A 307 17.57 12.93 -18.79
C TRP A 307 18.88 12.38 -18.20
N GLU A 308 19.45 11.32 -18.77
CA GLU A 308 20.76 10.78 -18.35
C GLU A 308 21.88 11.81 -18.48
N GLU A 309 21.88 12.59 -19.57
CA GLU A 309 22.84 13.70 -19.77
C GLU A 309 22.66 14.78 -18.68
N LYS A 310 21.42 15.09 -18.30
CA LYS A 310 21.08 16.01 -17.21
C LYS A 310 21.57 15.46 -15.86
N LEU A 311 21.33 14.17 -15.59
CA LEU A 311 21.79 13.51 -14.37
C LEU A 311 23.33 13.45 -14.30
N ALA A 312 24.00 13.22 -15.40
CA ALA A 312 25.48 13.24 -15.46
C ALA A 312 26.04 14.64 -15.16
N ALA A 313 25.41 15.71 -15.66
CA ALA A 313 25.78 17.08 -15.32
C ALA A 313 25.51 17.39 -13.85
N TYR A 314 24.37 16.95 -13.32
CA TYR A 314 24.02 17.06 -11.90
C TYR A 314 25.04 16.34 -11.01
N THR A 315 25.46 15.13 -11.38
CA THR A 315 26.45 14.34 -10.65
C THR A 315 27.80 15.05 -10.53
N LYS A 316 28.20 15.77 -11.57
CA LYS A 316 29.43 16.60 -11.53
C LYS A 316 29.30 17.81 -10.61
N ALA A 317 28.12 18.45 -10.61
CA ALA A 317 27.87 19.64 -9.82
C ALA A 317 27.56 19.34 -8.35
N TYR A 318 26.86 18.24 -8.07
CA TYR A 318 26.30 17.86 -6.76
C TYR A 318 26.51 16.36 -6.47
N PRO A 319 27.76 15.86 -6.36
CA PRO A 319 28.05 14.42 -6.30
C PRO A 319 27.41 13.70 -5.11
N GLU A 320 27.33 14.33 -3.96
CA GLU A 320 26.72 13.74 -2.76
C GLU A 320 25.20 13.61 -2.92
N LEU A 321 24.53 14.65 -3.45
CA LEU A 321 23.08 14.60 -3.70
C LEU A 321 22.75 13.59 -4.82
N ALA A 322 23.58 13.49 -5.84
CA ALA A 322 23.38 12.51 -6.91
C ALA A 322 23.51 11.07 -6.41
N ALA A 323 24.51 10.81 -5.55
CA ALA A 323 24.68 9.51 -4.91
C ALA A 323 23.47 9.15 -4.03
N GLU A 324 23.01 10.11 -3.23
CA GLU A 324 21.83 9.92 -2.37
C GLU A 324 20.55 9.71 -3.19
N PHE A 325 20.30 10.49 -4.22
CA PHE A 325 19.19 10.29 -5.14
C PHE A 325 19.20 8.88 -5.75
N THR A 326 20.36 8.47 -6.30
CA THR A 326 20.52 7.16 -6.93
C THR A 326 20.27 6.02 -5.93
N ARG A 327 20.83 6.13 -4.72
CA ARG A 327 20.59 5.17 -3.63
C ARG A 327 19.11 5.00 -3.33
N ARG A 328 18.40 6.13 -3.21
CA ARG A 328 16.98 6.14 -2.82
C ARG A 328 16.07 5.59 -3.92
N VAL A 329 16.28 5.97 -5.18
CA VAL A 329 15.47 5.44 -6.29
C VAL A 329 15.73 3.96 -6.56
N ASN A 330 16.91 3.44 -6.18
CA ASN A 330 17.23 2.01 -6.21
C ASN A 330 16.72 1.26 -4.96
N ALA A 331 16.03 1.94 -4.05
CA ALA A 331 15.56 1.39 -2.77
C ALA A 331 16.68 0.72 -1.95
N GLU A 332 17.91 1.23 -2.02
CA GLU A 332 19.05 0.76 -1.24
C GLU A 332 19.08 1.46 0.11
N LEU A 333 19.44 0.72 1.16
CA LEU A 333 19.67 1.30 2.49
C LEU A 333 21.08 1.90 2.60
N PRO A 334 21.31 2.90 3.49
CA PRO A 334 22.64 3.45 3.71
C PRO A 334 23.65 2.38 4.11
N ALA A 335 24.90 2.53 3.69
CA ALA A 335 25.95 1.53 3.94
C ALA A 335 26.18 1.23 5.43
N ASN A 336 25.97 2.21 6.31
CA ASN A 336 26.10 2.07 7.76
C ASN A 336 24.82 1.55 8.45
N TRP A 337 23.70 1.36 7.72
CA TRP A 337 22.42 0.97 8.30
C TRP A 337 22.49 -0.26 9.19
N ALA A 338 23.11 -1.35 8.71
CA ALA A 338 23.16 -2.61 9.43
C ALA A 338 23.92 -2.47 10.77
N ALA A 339 25.05 -1.75 10.76
CA ALA A 339 25.87 -1.55 11.95
C ALA A 339 25.18 -0.63 12.97
N GLU A 340 24.67 0.51 12.53
CA GLU A 340 24.05 1.51 13.41
C GLU A 340 22.73 1.01 14.00
N SER A 341 21.90 0.33 13.20
CA SER A 341 20.64 -0.24 13.71
C SER A 341 20.88 -1.37 14.70
N GLN A 342 21.92 -2.19 14.51
CA GLN A 342 22.30 -3.23 15.45
C GLN A 342 22.86 -2.63 16.75
N ALA A 343 23.74 -1.64 16.65
CA ALA A 343 24.31 -0.93 17.81
C ALA A 343 23.21 -0.26 18.66
N PHE A 344 22.17 0.29 18.01
CA PHE A 344 21.02 0.86 18.71
C PHE A 344 20.26 -0.22 19.51
N ILE A 345 20.00 -1.39 18.93
CA ILE A 345 19.32 -2.51 19.61
C ILE A 345 20.14 -2.99 20.82
N GLU A 346 21.46 -3.15 20.65
CA GLU A 346 22.38 -3.54 21.74
C GLU A 346 22.41 -2.50 22.86
N HIS A 347 22.41 -1.21 22.48
CA HIS A 347 22.33 -0.12 23.45
C HIS A 347 21.04 -0.19 24.29
N LEU A 348 19.88 -0.45 23.65
CA LEU A 348 18.62 -0.60 24.37
C LEU A 348 18.62 -1.80 25.32
N GLN A 349 19.21 -2.93 24.91
CA GLN A 349 19.33 -4.10 25.79
C GLN A 349 20.22 -3.81 27.00
N ALA A 350 21.29 -3.05 26.82
CA ALA A 350 22.22 -2.67 27.90
C ALA A 350 21.67 -1.57 28.83
N ASN A 351 20.67 -0.82 28.38
CA ASN A 351 20.05 0.30 29.11
C ASN A 351 18.55 0.08 29.28
N PRO A 352 18.12 -0.81 30.19
CA PRO A 352 16.72 -1.17 30.33
C PRO A 352 15.86 0.02 30.77
N ALA A 353 14.65 0.11 30.19
CA ALA A 353 13.66 1.11 30.52
C ALA A 353 12.24 0.54 30.50
N ASN A 354 11.45 0.90 31.52
CA ASN A 354 10.05 0.54 31.61
C ASN A 354 9.22 1.65 30.96
N ILE A 355 8.94 1.50 29.68
CA ILE A 355 8.21 2.47 28.87
C ILE A 355 7.12 1.80 28.03
N ALA A 356 6.12 2.58 27.65
CA ALA A 356 5.12 2.11 26.70
C ALA A 356 5.77 1.75 25.35
N SER A 357 5.34 0.66 24.72
CA SER A 357 5.93 0.27 23.43
C SER A 357 5.68 1.30 22.32
N ARG A 358 4.59 2.10 22.38
CA ARG A 358 4.43 3.27 21.49
C ARG A 358 5.53 4.33 21.69
N LYS A 359 6.06 4.51 22.93
CA LYS A 359 7.20 5.38 23.21
C LYS A 359 8.50 4.75 22.73
N ALA A 360 8.65 3.45 22.88
CA ALA A 360 9.76 2.69 22.30
C ALA A 360 9.78 2.81 20.76
N SER A 361 8.60 2.76 20.12
CA SER A 361 8.43 3.03 18.69
C SER A 361 8.90 4.44 18.32
N GLN A 362 8.52 5.47 19.08
CA GLN A 362 9.02 6.84 18.85
C GLN A 362 10.55 6.92 18.95
N ASN A 363 11.14 6.26 19.95
CA ASN A 363 12.59 6.22 20.12
C ASN A 363 13.28 5.53 18.93
N ALA A 364 12.67 4.48 18.37
CA ALA A 364 13.15 3.81 17.16
C ALA A 364 13.05 4.72 15.93
N ILE A 365 11.92 5.43 15.77
CA ILE A 365 11.75 6.44 14.70
C ILE A 365 12.83 7.52 14.84
N GLU A 366 13.05 8.06 16.04
CA GLU A 366 14.09 9.07 16.31
C GLU A 366 15.50 8.60 15.94
N ALA A 367 15.84 7.35 16.23
CA ALA A 367 17.13 6.77 15.90
C ALA A 367 17.28 6.50 14.40
N TYR A 368 16.29 5.88 13.80
CA TYR A 368 16.37 5.40 12.40
C TYR A 368 16.14 6.52 11.38
N ALA A 369 15.28 7.51 11.66
CA ALA A 369 15.06 8.64 10.77
C ALA A 369 16.31 9.51 10.56
N LYS A 370 17.24 9.51 11.51
CA LYS A 370 18.55 10.16 11.36
C LYS A 370 19.47 9.46 10.34
N LEU A 371 19.26 8.17 10.15
CA LEU A 371 20.01 7.35 9.18
C LEU A 371 19.29 7.30 7.81
N LEU A 372 17.97 7.49 7.80
CA LEU A 372 17.09 7.28 6.66
C LEU A 372 16.36 8.58 6.28
N PRO A 373 17.00 9.50 5.53
CA PRO A 373 16.36 10.72 5.06
C PRO A 373 15.15 10.46 4.14
N GLU A 374 15.00 9.24 3.63
CA GLU A 374 13.85 8.76 2.88
C GLU A 374 12.64 8.35 3.75
N PHE A 375 12.73 8.39 5.08
CA PHE A 375 11.54 8.19 5.92
C PHE A 375 10.54 9.30 5.69
N LEU A 376 9.34 8.91 5.27
CA LEU A 376 8.22 9.82 5.07
C LEU A 376 7.09 9.40 6.00
N GLY A 377 7.02 10.05 7.16
CA GLY A 377 6.09 9.71 8.22
C GLY A 377 4.73 10.38 8.11
N GLY A 378 3.79 9.91 8.90
CA GLY A 378 2.49 10.54 9.03
C GLY A 378 1.60 9.90 10.10
N SER A 379 0.46 10.55 10.34
CA SER A 379 -0.59 10.05 11.22
C SER A 379 -1.96 10.57 10.79
N ALA A 380 -2.99 9.75 10.99
CA ALA A 380 -4.39 10.13 10.78
C ALA A 380 -4.91 10.91 11.99
N ASP A 381 -4.42 12.15 12.15
CA ASP A 381 -4.79 13.10 13.21
C ASP A 381 -4.49 12.65 14.66
N LEU A 382 -3.61 11.68 14.84
CA LEU A 382 -3.26 11.07 16.12
C LEU A 382 -1.75 11.14 16.43
N ALA A 383 -1.01 12.08 15.84
CA ALA A 383 0.45 12.13 15.95
C ALA A 383 0.97 12.18 17.39
N SER A 384 0.30 12.94 18.27
CA SER A 384 0.64 13.04 19.71
C SER A 384 0.31 11.78 20.49
N SER A 385 -0.74 11.04 20.11
CA SER A 385 -1.16 9.79 20.76
C SER A 385 -0.37 8.59 20.25
N ASN A 386 -0.13 8.53 18.94
CA ASN A 386 0.64 7.46 18.30
C ASN A 386 2.16 7.63 18.53
N LEU A 387 2.61 8.81 18.94
CA LEU A 387 4.02 9.16 19.13
C LEU A 387 4.86 8.91 17.86
N THR A 388 4.42 9.47 16.74
CA THR A 388 5.07 9.31 15.43
C THR A 388 5.94 10.48 15.00
N LEU A 389 5.90 11.59 15.74
CA LEU A 389 6.79 12.72 15.55
C LEU A 389 8.15 12.45 16.21
N TRP A 390 9.20 12.86 15.54
CA TRP A 390 10.57 12.85 16.03
C TRP A 390 11.18 14.25 15.94
N SER A 391 12.36 14.47 16.53
CA SER A 391 12.96 15.82 16.65
C SER A 391 13.22 16.53 15.31
N GLY A 392 13.40 15.76 14.22
CA GLY A 392 13.60 16.28 12.86
C GLY A 392 12.34 16.27 12.01
N SER A 393 11.15 16.00 12.57
CA SER A 393 9.90 16.02 11.81
C SER A 393 9.59 17.39 11.24
N LYS A 394 9.42 17.47 9.92
CA LYS A 394 9.12 18.67 9.17
C LYS A 394 7.85 18.45 8.34
N PRO A 395 6.69 19.02 8.72
CA PRO A 395 5.46 18.80 7.99
C PRO A 395 5.51 19.31 6.55
N ILE A 396 5.07 18.48 5.60
CA ILE A 396 4.90 18.87 4.20
C ILE A 396 3.74 19.86 4.08
N ARG A 397 3.94 20.94 3.30
CA ARG A 397 2.95 21.97 2.98
C ARG A 397 2.96 22.27 1.48
N ALA A 398 1.94 22.98 1.00
CA ALA A 398 1.80 23.32 -0.41
C ALA A 398 2.99 24.13 -0.96
N VAL A 399 3.47 25.10 -0.20
CA VAL A 399 4.58 25.99 -0.56
C VAL A 399 5.72 25.88 0.44
N GLU A 400 5.44 26.14 1.71
CA GLU A 400 6.43 26.02 2.78
C GLU A 400 6.71 24.53 3.07
N ASN A 401 7.98 24.17 3.23
CA ASN A 401 8.38 22.80 3.57
C ASN A 401 7.87 21.72 2.58
N ALA A 402 7.81 22.02 1.29
CA ALA A 402 7.47 21.00 0.30
C ALA A 402 8.50 19.85 0.25
N ASP A 403 9.72 20.09 0.77
CA ASP A 403 10.80 19.12 1.01
C ASP A 403 10.71 18.39 2.36
N GLY A 404 9.59 18.50 3.07
CA GLY A 404 9.39 17.91 4.40
C GLY A 404 9.43 16.37 4.41
N ASN A 405 9.29 15.82 5.61
CA ASN A 405 9.36 14.38 5.87
C ASN A 405 8.19 13.84 6.71
N TYR A 406 7.14 14.64 6.88
CA TYR A 406 5.96 14.25 7.66
C TYR A 406 4.67 14.77 7.03
N ILE A 407 3.67 13.90 6.91
CA ILE A 407 2.36 14.22 6.35
C ILE A 407 1.32 14.24 7.48
N ASN A 408 0.64 15.37 7.64
CA ASN A 408 -0.56 15.45 8.46
C ASN A 408 -1.76 14.99 7.62
N TYR A 409 -2.09 13.71 7.71
CA TYR A 409 -3.19 13.14 6.91
C TYR A 409 -4.57 13.65 7.33
N GLY A 410 -4.74 14.11 8.58
CA GLY A 410 -6.04 14.35 9.17
C GLY A 410 -6.79 13.01 9.41
N VAL A 411 -8.06 13.06 9.76
CA VAL A 411 -8.89 11.87 10.01
C VAL A 411 -9.22 11.21 8.67
N ARG A 412 -8.25 10.48 8.10
CA ARG A 412 -8.30 9.83 6.77
C ARG A 412 -7.49 8.53 6.78
N GLU A 413 -7.89 7.55 7.54
CA GLU A 413 -7.14 6.29 7.71
C GLU A 413 -7.01 5.53 6.40
N PHE A 414 -8.08 5.46 5.61
CA PHE A 414 -8.11 4.79 4.33
C PHE A 414 -7.27 5.55 3.29
N GLY A 415 -7.48 6.86 3.18
CA GLY A 415 -6.68 7.73 2.31
C GLY A 415 -5.20 7.67 2.65
N MET A 416 -4.83 7.77 3.94
CA MET A 416 -3.46 7.64 4.42
C MET A 416 -2.81 6.35 3.92
N SER A 417 -3.46 5.22 4.17
CA SER A 417 -2.90 3.90 3.86
C SER A 417 -2.72 3.70 2.35
N ALA A 418 -3.68 4.13 1.53
CA ALA A 418 -3.55 4.03 0.07
C ALA A 418 -2.59 5.09 -0.52
N ILE A 419 -2.49 6.29 0.05
CA ILE A 419 -1.45 7.28 -0.32
C ILE A 419 -0.06 6.71 -0.04
N MET A 420 0.14 6.07 1.12
CA MET A 420 1.40 5.39 1.44
C MET A 420 1.76 4.33 0.40
N ASN A 421 0.78 3.56 -0.07
CA ASN A 421 1.01 2.59 -1.15
C ASN A 421 1.48 3.28 -2.43
N GLY A 422 0.90 4.42 -2.79
CA GLY A 422 1.34 5.24 -3.92
C GLY A 422 2.77 5.77 -3.76
N ILE A 423 3.12 6.24 -2.57
CA ILE A 423 4.48 6.72 -2.25
C ILE A 423 5.50 5.58 -2.37
N ALA A 424 5.17 4.39 -1.84
CA ALA A 424 6.04 3.22 -1.91
C ALA A 424 6.25 2.75 -3.36
N LEU A 425 5.18 2.73 -4.18
CA LEU A 425 5.22 2.37 -5.60
C LEU A 425 6.02 3.37 -6.44
N HIS A 426 5.93 4.66 -6.13
CA HIS A 426 6.73 5.69 -6.79
C HIS A 426 8.23 5.45 -6.58
N GLY A 427 8.61 5.04 -5.38
CA GLY A 427 10.00 4.88 -4.97
C GLY A 427 10.62 6.17 -4.43
N GLY A 428 11.84 6.05 -3.90
CA GLY A 428 12.58 7.17 -3.31
C GLY A 428 12.24 7.44 -1.85
N PHE A 429 11.20 6.82 -1.29
CA PHE A 429 10.77 6.96 0.10
C PHE A 429 10.42 5.62 0.74
N ILE A 430 10.49 5.59 2.07
CA ILE A 430 9.94 4.54 2.93
C ILE A 430 8.80 5.17 3.74
N PRO A 431 7.54 5.01 3.33
CA PRO A 431 6.41 5.62 4.03
C PRO A 431 6.07 4.86 5.30
N TYR A 432 5.79 5.60 6.38
CA TYR A 432 5.12 5.06 7.56
C TYR A 432 3.92 5.94 7.95
N GLY A 433 2.84 5.31 8.37
CA GLY A 433 1.62 6.02 8.76
C GLY A 433 0.93 5.35 9.93
N ALA A 434 0.38 6.18 10.81
CA ALA A 434 -0.14 5.72 12.09
C ALA A 434 -1.58 6.11 12.34
N THR A 435 -2.26 5.20 13.06
CA THR A 435 -3.57 5.41 13.68
C THR A 435 -3.70 4.49 14.90
N PHE A 436 -4.81 4.54 15.62
CA PHE A 436 -5.13 3.49 16.60
C PHE A 436 -5.42 2.17 15.88
N LEU A 437 -5.08 1.05 16.50
CA LEU A 437 -5.27 -0.26 15.88
C LEU A 437 -6.73 -0.52 15.49
N MET A 438 -7.69 -0.08 16.29
CA MET A 438 -9.11 -0.23 15.97
C MET A 438 -9.48 0.44 14.64
N PHE A 439 -8.87 1.59 14.30
CA PHE A 439 -9.18 2.34 13.09
C PHE A 439 -8.49 1.81 11.84
N MET A 440 -7.66 0.76 11.96
CA MET A 440 -7.21 -0.05 10.83
C MET A 440 -8.40 -0.58 10.01
N GLU A 441 -9.54 -0.80 10.66
CA GLU A 441 -10.76 -1.29 9.98
C GLU A 441 -11.21 -0.37 8.84
N TYR A 442 -11.10 0.96 8.99
CA TYR A 442 -11.35 1.89 7.89
C TYR A 442 -10.40 1.71 6.71
N ALA A 443 -9.16 1.29 6.97
CA ALA A 443 -8.09 1.18 6.00
C ALA A 443 -7.81 -0.25 5.51
N HIS A 444 -8.53 -1.25 6.01
CA HIS A 444 -8.24 -2.67 5.83
C HIS A 444 -7.97 -3.05 4.36
N ASN A 445 -8.77 -2.52 3.42
CA ASN A 445 -8.57 -2.84 2.00
C ASN A 445 -7.25 -2.27 1.45
N ALA A 446 -6.82 -1.06 1.85
CA ALA A 446 -5.54 -0.49 1.42
C ALA A 446 -4.35 -1.26 2.00
N VAL A 447 -4.45 -1.74 3.25
CA VAL A 447 -3.42 -2.61 3.87
C VAL A 447 -3.32 -3.94 3.10
N ARG A 448 -4.46 -4.53 2.74
CA ARG A 448 -4.51 -5.72 1.90
C ARG A 448 -3.88 -5.48 0.52
N MET A 449 -4.14 -4.33 -0.09
CA MET A 449 -3.56 -3.95 -1.39
C MET A 449 -2.04 -3.75 -1.30
N ALA A 450 -1.52 -3.18 -0.22
CA ALA A 450 -0.07 -3.12 0.01
C ALA A 450 0.57 -4.52 0.00
N ALA A 451 -0.07 -5.48 0.66
CA ALA A 451 0.39 -6.87 0.72
C ALA A 451 0.32 -7.57 -0.65
N LEU A 452 -0.76 -7.36 -1.39
CA LEU A 452 -0.95 -7.89 -2.75
C LEU A 452 0.12 -7.35 -3.72
N MET A 453 0.39 -6.05 -3.66
CA MET A 453 1.40 -5.37 -4.49
C MET A 453 2.83 -5.56 -3.96
N LYS A 454 3.01 -6.22 -2.83
CA LYS A 454 4.32 -6.44 -2.17
C LYS A 454 5.07 -5.15 -1.86
N GLN A 455 4.35 -4.10 -1.42
CA GLN A 455 4.93 -2.79 -1.19
C GLN A 455 5.42 -2.64 0.25
N ARG A 456 6.58 -2.00 0.42
CA ARG A 456 7.15 -1.64 1.72
C ARG A 456 6.43 -0.41 2.29
N SER A 457 5.20 -0.62 2.78
CA SER A 457 4.43 0.36 3.56
C SER A 457 4.45 -0.04 5.03
N LEU A 458 4.84 0.87 5.92
CA LEU A 458 4.98 0.61 7.35
C LEU A 458 3.76 1.16 8.08
N PHE A 459 2.85 0.27 8.46
CA PHE A 459 1.64 0.62 9.20
C PHE A 459 1.93 0.59 10.69
N VAL A 460 1.76 1.71 11.37
CA VAL A 460 2.02 1.88 12.80
C VAL A 460 0.68 1.98 13.53
N TYR A 461 0.40 0.99 14.36
CA TYR A 461 -0.84 0.91 15.11
C TYR A 461 -0.57 0.96 16.61
N THR A 462 -1.24 1.87 17.31
CA THR A 462 -1.12 1.99 18.77
C THR A 462 -2.44 1.71 19.46
N HIS A 463 -2.43 1.66 20.80
CA HIS A 463 -3.63 1.38 21.59
C HIS A 463 -4.21 0.00 21.25
N ASP A 464 -3.37 -1.01 21.42
CA ASP A 464 -3.45 -2.35 20.83
C ASP A 464 -4.48 -3.30 21.46
N SER A 465 -5.08 -2.94 22.61
CA SER A 465 -5.96 -3.85 23.37
C SER A 465 -6.85 -3.10 24.35
N ILE A 466 -7.53 -3.85 25.21
CA ILE A 466 -8.25 -3.33 26.40
C ILE A 466 -7.36 -2.47 27.31
N GLY A 467 -6.03 -2.60 27.20
CA GLY A 467 -5.06 -1.75 27.88
C GLY A 467 -5.11 -0.28 27.50
N LEU A 468 -5.84 0.08 26.46
CA LEU A 468 -6.23 1.45 26.14
C LEU A 468 -7.02 2.11 27.30
N GLY A 469 -7.94 1.37 27.94
CA GLY A 469 -8.65 1.83 29.13
C GLY A 469 -10.01 2.47 28.85
N GLU A 470 -10.22 3.65 29.38
CA GLU A 470 -11.51 4.30 29.59
C GLU A 470 -12.29 4.66 28.31
N ASP A 471 -11.61 4.77 27.15
CA ASP A 471 -12.27 5.04 25.87
C ASP A 471 -13.26 3.94 25.44
N GLY A 472 -13.07 2.73 25.99
CA GLY A 472 -14.05 1.66 25.92
C GLY A 472 -14.08 0.91 24.58
N PRO A 473 -15.14 0.10 24.37
CA PRO A 473 -15.23 -0.89 23.29
C PRO A 473 -15.08 -0.32 21.86
N THR A 474 -15.46 0.93 21.64
CA THR A 474 -15.36 1.55 20.32
C THR A 474 -13.91 1.81 19.88
N HIS A 475 -12.96 1.78 20.83
CA HIS A 475 -11.54 2.05 20.60
C HIS A 475 -10.64 0.85 20.96
N GLN A 476 -11.17 -0.14 21.68
CA GLN A 476 -10.43 -1.31 22.15
C GLN A 476 -10.44 -2.42 21.09
N PRO A 477 -9.29 -2.73 20.45
CA PRO A 477 -9.20 -3.86 19.53
C PRO A 477 -9.40 -5.19 20.23
N VAL A 478 -10.03 -6.13 19.55
CA VAL A 478 -10.19 -7.52 19.97
C VAL A 478 -9.70 -8.45 18.86
N GLU A 479 -10.33 -8.39 17.68
CA GLU A 479 -10.02 -9.24 16.53
C GLU A 479 -8.97 -8.65 15.58
N GLN A 480 -8.65 -7.35 15.65
CA GLN A 480 -7.87 -6.62 14.67
C GLN A 480 -6.45 -7.16 14.48
N THR A 481 -5.76 -7.51 15.58
CA THR A 481 -4.43 -8.12 15.50
C THR A 481 -4.47 -9.45 14.73
N SER A 482 -5.47 -10.27 15.00
CA SER A 482 -5.66 -11.55 14.31
C SER A 482 -6.05 -11.37 12.86
N ALA A 483 -6.92 -10.39 12.55
CA ALA A 483 -7.29 -10.03 11.18
C ALA A 483 -6.06 -9.63 10.35
N LEU A 484 -5.16 -8.82 10.90
CA LEU A 484 -3.90 -8.45 10.25
C LEU A 484 -3.00 -9.67 10.00
N ARG A 485 -2.88 -10.58 10.97
CA ARG A 485 -2.10 -11.82 10.83
C ARG A 485 -2.61 -12.75 9.73
N LEU A 486 -3.90 -12.66 9.38
CA LEU A 486 -4.53 -13.48 8.33
C LEU A 486 -4.36 -12.91 6.92
N ILE A 487 -3.91 -11.67 6.76
CA ILE A 487 -3.64 -11.09 5.44
C ILE A 487 -2.37 -11.75 4.86
N PRO A 488 -2.46 -12.42 3.70
CA PRO A 488 -1.27 -13.01 3.06
C PRO A 488 -0.21 -11.93 2.78
N ASN A 489 1.05 -12.28 2.98
CA ASN A 489 2.20 -11.40 2.75
C ASN A 489 2.24 -10.11 3.60
N LEU A 490 1.46 -9.99 4.67
CA LEU A 490 1.63 -8.97 5.69
C LEU A 490 2.44 -9.55 6.85
N GLU A 491 3.46 -8.84 7.34
CA GLU A 491 4.14 -9.17 8.60
C GLU A 491 3.60 -8.31 9.72
N THR A 492 3.09 -8.96 10.77
CA THR A 492 2.49 -8.30 11.92
C THR A 492 3.40 -8.49 13.12
N TRP A 493 3.84 -7.39 13.73
CA TRP A 493 4.70 -7.36 14.91
C TRP A 493 3.98 -6.73 16.09
N ARG A 494 3.98 -7.42 17.23
CA ARG A 494 3.44 -6.92 18.52
C ARG A 494 4.50 -7.11 19.61
N PRO A 495 5.45 -6.17 19.73
CA PRO A 495 6.60 -6.28 20.61
C PRO A 495 6.26 -6.06 22.09
N CYS A 496 6.99 -6.72 22.99
CA CYS A 496 6.78 -6.67 24.44
C CYS A 496 7.58 -5.58 25.17
N ASP A 497 8.59 -4.99 24.53
CA ASP A 497 9.45 -3.96 25.14
C ASP A 497 10.19 -3.12 24.08
N GLN A 498 11.08 -2.22 24.53
CA GLN A 498 11.80 -1.33 23.61
C GLN A 498 12.76 -2.09 22.68
N VAL A 499 13.30 -3.22 23.10
CA VAL A 499 14.24 -4.01 22.29
C VAL A 499 13.51 -4.70 21.15
N GLU A 500 12.43 -5.42 21.44
CA GLU A 500 11.59 -6.02 20.41
C GLU A 500 11.00 -4.95 19.48
N SER A 501 10.65 -3.76 20.00
CA SER A 501 10.16 -2.64 19.19
C SER A 501 11.20 -2.17 18.18
N ALA A 502 12.45 -2.01 18.59
CA ALA A 502 13.55 -1.61 17.70
C ALA A 502 13.85 -2.68 16.64
N VAL A 503 13.82 -3.97 17.02
CA VAL A 503 13.97 -5.09 16.07
C VAL A 503 12.81 -5.13 15.07
N ALA A 504 11.57 -4.93 15.51
CA ALA A 504 10.40 -4.89 14.64
C ALA A 504 10.51 -3.76 13.60
N TRP A 505 10.91 -2.55 14.01
CA TRP A 505 11.17 -1.44 13.09
C TRP A 505 12.30 -1.74 12.10
N LYS A 506 13.43 -2.32 12.58
CA LYS A 506 14.52 -2.74 11.70
C LYS A 506 14.07 -3.75 10.67
N ALA A 507 13.36 -4.79 11.08
CA ALA A 507 12.81 -5.81 10.19
C ALA A 507 11.86 -5.21 9.14
N ALA A 508 10.97 -4.30 9.56
CA ALA A 508 10.03 -3.62 8.66
C ALA A 508 10.74 -2.74 7.61
N VAL A 509 11.81 -2.02 8.00
CA VAL A 509 12.63 -1.21 7.08
C VAL A 509 13.37 -2.09 6.07
N GLU A 510 13.91 -3.22 6.49
CA GLU A 510 14.69 -4.13 5.64
C GLU A 510 13.81 -4.95 4.69
N ARG A 511 12.53 -5.11 5.01
CA ARG A 511 11.59 -5.87 4.19
C ARG A 511 11.16 -5.11 2.94
N LYS A 512 11.64 -5.54 1.78
CA LYS A 512 11.31 -4.93 0.46
C LYS A 512 10.07 -5.56 -0.19
N GLU A 513 9.73 -6.81 0.13
CA GLU A 513 8.76 -7.64 -0.59
C GLU A 513 7.37 -7.68 0.09
N GLY A 514 7.04 -6.65 0.84
CA GLY A 514 5.72 -6.55 1.47
C GLY A 514 5.65 -5.56 2.60
N PRO A 515 4.43 -5.24 3.05
CA PRO A 515 4.19 -4.33 4.16
C PRO A 515 4.42 -4.97 5.52
N SER A 516 4.60 -4.13 6.52
CA SER A 516 4.65 -4.52 7.92
C SER A 516 3.65 -3.72 8.75
N ALA A 517 2.94 -4.39 9.65
CA ALA A 517 2.08 -3.79 10.67
C ALA A 517 2.78 -3.88 12.03
N LEU A 518 3.08 -2.74 12.62
CA LEU A 518 3.77 -2.61 13.91
C LEU A 518 2.76 -2.17 14.96
N ILE A 519 2.51 -3.02 15.96
CA ILE A 519 1.43 -2.86 16.93
C ILE A 519 2.01 -2.57 18.31
N PHE A 520 1.59 -1.46 18.92
CA PHE A 520 2.18 -0.94 20.16
C PHE A 520 1.13 -0.62 21.22
N THR A 521 1.52 -0.77 22.50
CA THR A 521 0.67 -0.48 23.64
C THR A 521 0.73 0.98 24.09
N ARG A 522 -0.31 1.41 24.82
CA ARG A 522 -0.35 2.68 25.55
C ARG A 522 0.31 2.58 26.93
N GLN A 523 0.20 1.46 27.59
CA GLN A 523 0.72 1.22 28.95
C GLN A 523 2.22 0.95 28.96
N ASN A 524 2.88 1.27 30.08
CA ASN A 524 4.31 0.96 30.27
C ASN A 524 4.50 -0.55 30.42
N LEU A 525 5.61 -1.05 29.84
CA LEU A 525 6.00 -2.44 29.85
C LEU A 525 7.39 -2.58 30.47
N ALA A 526 7.59 -3.66 31.23
CA ALA A 526 8.90 -4.01 31.76
C ALA A 526 9.78 -4.54 30.64
N GLN A 527 11.06 -4.13 30.62
CA GLN A 527 12.01 -4.70 29.69
C GLN A 527 12.44 -6.10 30.14
N MET A 528 12.53 -7.03 29.20
CA MET A 528 12.98 -8.39 29.43
C MET A 528 14.51 -8.48 29.29
N ASP A 529 15.15 -9.25 30.18
CA ASP A 529 16.55 -9.62 30.04
C ASP A 529 16.71 -10.66 28.95
N ARG A 530 17.76 -10.51 28.12
CA ARG A 530 18.09 -11.44 27.03
C ARG A 530 19.58 -11.70 26.96
N THR A 531 19.92 -12.95 26.69
CA THR A 531 21.27 -13.32 26.23
C THR A 531 21.49 -12.81 24.81
N ALA A 532 22.73 -12.79 24.34
CA ALA A 532 23.07 -12.39 22.98
C ALA A 532 22.36 -13.28 21.92
N GLU A 533 22.22 -14.59 22.21
CA GLU A 533 21.49 -15.52 21.34
C GLU A 533 19.98 -15.19 21.29
N GLN A 534 19.36 -14.94 22.44
CA GLN A 534 17.95 -14.55 22.51
C GLN A 534 17.69 -13.23 21.79
N LEU A 535 18.59 -12.25 21.95
CA LEU A 535 18.53 -10.97 21.26
C LEU A 535 18.56 -11.16 19.74
N ALA A 536 19.46 -11.99 19.23
CA ALA A 536 19.52 -12.31 17.80
C ALA A 536 18.26 -13.03 17.30
N ASN A 537 17.65 -13.85 18.14
CA ASN A 537 16.46 -14.63 17.80
C ASN A 537 15.15 -13.81 17.79
N VAL A 538 15.11 -12.60 18.35
CA VAL A 538 13.92 -11.72 18.27
C VAL A 538 13.49 -11.52 16.80
N ALA A 539 14.45 -11.29 15.91
CA ALA A 539 14.19 -11.09 14.48
C ALA A 539 13.57 -12.32 13.78
N ARG A 540 13.58 -13.49 14.43
CA ARG A 540 12.95 -14.72 13.91
C ARG A 540 11.46 -14.83 14.23
N GLY A 541 10.88 -13.83 14.92
CA GLY A 541 9.45 -13.68 15.15
C GLY A 541 8.87 -14.45 16.33
N GLY A 542 9.60 -15.43 16.85
CA GLY A 542 9.27 -16.18 18.07
C GLY A 542 10.51 -16.86 18.61
N TYR A 543 10.76 -16.78 19.92
CA TYR A 543 11.96 -17.32 20.53
C TYR A 543 11.71 -17.70 21.99
N VAL A 544 12.58 -18.58 22.51
CA VAL A 544 12.56 -18.97 23.93
C VAL A 544 13.15 -17.84 24.77
N LEU A 545 12.29 -17.12 25.49
CA LEU A 545 12.69 -16.04 26.40
C LEU A 545 13.18 -16.61 27.75
N ARG A 546 12.56 -17.69 28.22
CA ARG A 546 12.94 -18.37 29.46
C ARG A 546 12.96 -19.88 29.26
N HIS A 547 14.08 -20.51 29.60
CA HIS A 547 14.25 -21.95 29.61
C HIS A 547 13.82 -22.54 30.95
N CYS A 548 13.26 -23.76 30.93
CA CYS A 548 12.80 -24.47 32.13
C CYS A 548 13.93 -24.92 33.09
N CYS A 549 15.19 -24.98 32.62
CA CYS A 549 16.37 -25.38 33.39
C CYS A 549 17.65 -25.09 32.60
N GLU A 550 18.81 -25.06 33.31
CA GLU A 550 20.11 -24.82 32.68
C GLU A 550 20.49 -25.80 31.57
N ASN A 551 19.95 -27.03 31.60
CA ASN A 551 20.27 -28.09 30.64
C ASN A 551 19.27 -28.14 29.44
N GLN A 552 18.39 -27.15 29.26
CA GLN A 552 17.40 -27.07 28.18
C GLN A 552 16.53 -28.35 27.98
N THR A 553 16.38 -29.17 29.03
CA THR A 553 15.60 -30.40 29.00
C THR A 553 14.10 -30.11 28.88
N CYS A 554 13.33 -31.09 28.42
CA CYS A 554 11.91 -30.96 28.12
C CYS A 554 11.12 -30.22 29.19
N PRO A 555 10.42 -29.12 28.82
CA PRO A 555 9.48 -28.44 29.73
C PRO A 555 8.26 -29.32 29.96
N ASP A 556 7.65 -29.21 31.13
CA ASP A 556 6.34 -29.78 31.43
C ASP A 556 5.23 -28.96 30.76
N LEU A 557 5.48 -27.64 30.59
CA LEU A 557 4.54 -26.65 30.09
C LEU A 557 5.24 -25.57 29.27
N ILE A 558 4.56 -25.08 28.21
CA ILE A 558 4.99 -23.90 27.46
C ILE A 558 3.96 -22.78 27.63
N LEU A 559 4.40 -21.61 28.06
CA LEU A 559 3.63 -20.36 28.01
C LEU A 559 4.07 -19.57 26.76
N ILE A 560 3.11 -19.19 25.91
CA ILE A 560 3.35 -18.40 24.71
C ILE A 560 2.68 -17.05 24.90
N ALA A 561 3.44 -15.96 24.81
CA ALA A 561 2.85 -14.63 24.96
C ALA A 561 3.42 -13.65 23.92
N THR A 562 2.72 -12.55 23.71
CA THR A 562 3.13 -11.47 22.81
C THR A 562 2.74 -10.11 23.40
N GLY A 563 3.48 -9.07 23.02
CA GLY A 563 3.16 -7.71 23.46
C GLY A 563 3.14 -7.58 24.99
N SER A 564 2.16 -6.83 25.49
CA SER A 564 2.04 -6.54 26.93
C SER A 564 1.84 -7.78 27.83
N GLU A 565 1.45 -8.90 27.28
CA GLU A 565 1.15 -10.12 28.06
C GLU A 565 2.41 -10.98 28.34
N VAL A 566 3.58 -10.66 27.73
CA VAL A 566 4.84 -11.36 28.01
C VAL A 566 5.23 -11.24 29.48
N GLU A 567 5.08 -10.06 30.07
CA GLU A 567 5.38 -9.85 31.49
C GLU A 567 4.49 -10.72 32.40
N LEU A 568 3.20 -10.87 32.06
CA LEU A 568 2.29 -11.74 32.81
C LEU A 568 2.70 -13.22 32.70
N ALA A 569 3.13 -13.66 31.53
CA ALA A 569 3.61 -15.02 31.31
C ALA A 569 4.90 -15.30 32.12
N MET A 570 5.81 -14.33 32.21
CA MET A 570 7.03 -14.45 33.04
C MET A 570 6.70 -14.57 34.52
N LYS A 571 5.79 -13.74 35.04
CA LYS A 571 5.34 -13.80 36.43
C LYS A 571 4.59 -15.11 36.75
N ALA A 572 3.78 -15.60 35.81
CA ALA A 572 3.10 -16.89 36.00
C ALA A 572 4.10 -18.07 36.00
N ALA A 573 5.15 -17.98 35.19
CA ALA A 573 6.24 -18.96 35.22
C ALA A 573 6.94 -18.99 36.59
N ASP A 574 7.21 -17.84 37.20
CA ASP A 574 7.81 -17.77 38.56
C ASP A 574 6.96 -18.55 39.59
N VAL A 575 5.63 -18.39 39.56
CA VAL A 575 4.71 -19.08 40.45
C VAL A 575 4.69 -20.60 40.23
N LEU A 576 4.62 -21.01 38.94
CA LEU A 576 4.59 -22.43 38.57
C LEU A 576 5.89 -23.14 38.90
N GLU A 577 7.03 -22.49 38.66
CA GLU A 577 8.37 -23.03 39.00
C GLU A 577 8.57 -23.17 40.51
N ALA A 578 8.06 -22.23 41.31
CA ALA A 578 8.07 -22.35 42.76
C ALA A 578 7.29 -23.58 43.28
N GLU A 579 6.33 -24.09 42.48
CA GLU A 579 5.57 -25.31 42.73
C GLU A 579 6.21 -26.57 42.08
N GLY A 580 7.38 -26.41 41.43
CA GLY A 580 8.14 -27.53 40.86
C GLY A 580 7.82 -27.86 39.40
N VAL A 581 7.01 -27.05 38.70
CA VAL A 581 6.68 -27.23 37.28
C VAL A 581 7.81 -26.66 36.41
N LYS A 582 8.28 -27.42 35.43
CA LYS A 582 9.29 -26.96 34.45
C LYS A 582 8.60 -26.15 33.35
N VAL A 583 8.73 -24.82 33.39
CA VAL A 583 8.05 -23.91 32.48
C VAL A 583 9.02 -23.34 31.46
N ARG A 584 8.65 -23.38 30.19
CA ARG A 584 9.29 -22.59 29.13
C ARG A 584 8.39 -21.39 28.82
N VAL A 585 8.98 -20.19 28.69
CA VAL A 585 8.28 -19.01 28.21
C VAL A 585 8.79 -18.66 26.80
N VAL A 586 7.88 -18.50 25.85
CA VAL A 586 8.14 -18.09 24.48
C VAL A 586 7.54 -16.71 24.28
N SER A 587 8.40 -15.74 23.90
CA SER A 587 7.93 -14.48 23.34
C SER A 587 7.69 -14.66 21.83
N MET A 588 6.52 -14.22 21.36
CA MET A 588 6.08 -14.39 19.98
C MET A 588 5.73 -13.02 19.36
N PRO A 589 6.73 -12.13 19.15
CA PRO A 589 6.46 -10.79 18.63
C PRO A 589 5.88 -10.78 17.20
N SER A 590 6.14 -11.82 16.39
CA SER A 590 5.58 -11.95 15.04
C SER A 590 5.33 -13.40 14.66
N THR A 591 4.09 -13.82 14.69
CA THR A 591 3.68 -15.17 14.26
C THR A 591 3.96 -15.42 12.77
N ASN A 592 3.76 -14.39 11.92
CA ASN A 592 3.98 -14.50 10.47
C ASN A 592 5.46 -14.76 10.13
N VAL A 593 6.39 -14.14 10.87
CA VAL A 593 7.83 -14.35 10.69
C VAL A 593 8.27 -15.68 11.27
N PHE A 594 7.75 -16.06 12.45
CA PHE A 594 8.03 -17.36 13.06
C PHE A 594 7.60 -18.54 12.18
N ASP A 595 6.41 -18.45 11.59
CA ASP A 595 5.87 -19.51 10.71
C ASP A 595 6.72 -19.75 9.45
N LYS A 596 7.46 -18.74 9.00
CA LYS A 596 8.38 -18.82 7.86
C LYS A 596 9.74 -19.43 8.21
N GLN A 597 10.04 -19.61 9.49
CA GLN A 597 11.30 -20.23 9.91
C GLN A 597 11.37 -21.70 9.49
N ASP A 598 12.60 -22.22 9.40
CA ASP A 598 12.81 -23.64 9.12
C ASP A 598 12.20 -24.54 10.21
N ALA A 599 11.92 -25.79 9.86
CA ALA A 599 11.25 -26.72 10.76
C ALA A 599 12.07 -27.01 12.03
N ALA A 600 13.40 -27.03 11.94
CA ALA A 600 14.27 -27.31 13.07
C ALA A 600 14.20 -26.16 14.10
N TYR A 601 14.20 -24.92 13.64
CA TYR A 601 14.03 -23.78 14.54
C TYR A 601 12.66 -23.76 15.21
N ARG A 602 11.59 -23.93 14.43
CA ARG A 602 10.23 -23.96 14.99
C ARG A 602 10.08 -25.07 16.04
N GLU A 603 10.64 -26.25 15.76
CA GLU A 603 10.67 -27.37 16.71
C GLU A 603 11.53 -27.06 17.96
N SER A 604 12.61 -26.32 17.83
CA SER A 604 13.42 -25.92 18.98
C SER A 604 12.70 -24.96 19.94
N VAL A 605 11.83 -24.10 19.39
CA VAL A 605 11.03 -23.12 20.16
C VAL A 605 9.76 -23.78 20.72
N LEU A 606 9.00 -24.46 19.88
CA LEU A 606 7.73 -25.09 20.19
C LEU A 606 7.77 -26.61 19.85
N PRO A 607 8.47 -27.43 20.67
CA PRO A 607 8.59 -28.85 20.41
C PRO A 607 7.22 -29.53 20.25
N SER A 608 7.04 -30.28 19.17
CA SER A 608 5.76 -30.89 18.80
C SER A 608 5.23 -31.90 19.83
N HIS A 609 6.15 -32.56 20.55
CA HIS A 609 5.82 -33.54 21.60
C HIS A 609 5.35 -32.88 22.92
N ILE A 610 5.53 -31.57 23.09
CA ILE A 610 5.01 -30.81 24.24
C ILE A 610 3.68 -30.19 23.86
N THR A 611 2.58 -30.84 24.20
CA THR A 611 1.20 -30.41 23.87
C THR A 611 0.58 -29.52 24.94
N LYS A 612 1.13 -29.53 26.17
CA LYS A 612 0.69 -28.68 27.28
C LYS A 612 1.17 -27.25 27.03
N ARG A 613 0.30 -26.42 26.44
CA ARG A 613 0.61 -25.05 26.05
C ARG A 613 -0.50 -24.11 26.47
N VAL A 614 -0.12 -22.92 26.96
CA VAL A 614 -1.04 -21.81 27.22
C VAL A 614 -0.58 -20.60 26.44
N ALA A 615 -1.47 -20.01 25.63
CA ALA A 615 -1.22 -18.75 24.97
C ALA A 615 -1.89 -17.60 25.73
N ILE A 616 -1.25 -16.44 25.76
CA ILE A 616 -1.70 -15.26 26.47
C ILE A 616 -1.61 -14.05 25.53
N GLU A 617 -2.75 -13.49 25.15
CA GLU A 617 -2.84 -12.25 24.36
C GLU A 617 -4.17 -11.55 24.63
N ALA A 618 -4.11 -10.24 24.92
CA ALA A 618 -5.31 -9.38 25.03
C ALA A 618 -5.87 -9.08 23.62
N GLY A 619 -6.41 -10.10 23.01
CA GLY A 619 -7.04 -10.16 21.69
C GLY A 619 -7.87 -11.42 21.57
N ILE A 620 -8.53 -11.63 20.43
CA ILE A 620 -9.41 -12.78 20.22
C ILE A 620 -8.67 -14.10 20.44
N ALA A 621 -9.27 -15.01 21.21
CA ALA A 621 -8.63 -16.26 21.63
C ALA A 621 -8.41 -17.24 20.48
N ASP A 622 -9.30 -17.26 19.50
CA ASP A 622 -9.38 -18.30 18.46
C ASP A 622 -8.10 -18.45 17.61
N PHE A 623 -7.40 -17.37 17.36
CA PHE A 623 -6.15 -17.38 16.57
C PHE A 623 -5.09 -18.31 17.18
N TRP A 624 -5.01 -18.40 18.50
CA TRP A 624 -3.94 -19.09 19.19
C TRP A 624 -4.06 -20.61 19.21
N TYR A 625 -5.24 -21.17 18.86
CA TYR A 625 -5.42 -22.63 18.76
C TYR A 625 -4.49 -23.28 17.74
N LYS A 626 -4.01 -22.54 16.73
CA LYS A 626 -2.96 -22.98 15.80
C LYS A 626 -1.66 -23.39 16.52
N TYR A 627 -1.33 -22.73 17.65
CA TYR A 627 -0.07 -22.94 18.35
C TYR A 627 -0.23 -23.80 19.61
N VAL A 628 -1.38 -23.71 20.27
CA VAL A 628 -1.63 -24.47 21.50
C VAL A 628 -2.32 -25.80 21.26
N GLY A 629 -2.98 -25.99 20.12
CA GLY A 629 -3.77 -27.19 19.83
C GLY A 629 -5.07 -27.24 20.66
N PHE A 630 -5.86 -28.31 20.48
CA PHE A 630 -7.14 -28.48 21.17
C PHE A 630 -6.99 -28.80 22.67
N GLU A 631 -5.87 -29.38 23.09
CA GLU A 631 -5.58 -29.70 24.50
C GLU A 631 -5.06 -28.49 25.28
N GLY A 632 -4.50 -27.50 24.56
CA GLY A 632 -4.00 -26.29 25.18
C GLY A 632 -5.08 -25.33 25.68
N ARG A 633 -4.66 -24.24 26.26
CA ARG A 633 -5.55 -23.17 26.76
C ARG A 633 -5.13 -21.82 26.23
N VAL A 634 -6.09 -20.91 26.18
CA VAL A 634 -5.86 -19.51 25.79
C VAL A 634 -6.41 -18.59 26.87
N VAL A 635 -5.59 -17.63 27.30
CA VAL A 635 -6.05 -16.45 28.02
C VAL A 635 -6.18 -15.35 26.98
N GLY A 636 -7.40 -15.09 26.54
CA GLY A 636 -7.73 -14.18 25.44
C GLY A 636 -9.14 -13.62 25.59
N MET A 637 -9.52 -12.74 24.69
CA MET A 637 -10.84 -12.13 24.63
C MET A 637 -11.83 -13.04 23.88
N ASN A 638 -13.08 -13.06 24.34
CA ASN A 638 -14.21 -13.72 23.68
C ASN A 638 -15.42 -12.78 23.55
N SER A 639 -15.25 -11.54 23.93
CA SER A 639 -16.26 -10.48 23.86
C SER A 639 -15.57 -9.14 23.64
N PHE A 640 -16.35 -8.10 23.35
CA PHE A 640 -15.86 -6.73 23.38
C PHE A 640 -15.40 -6.35 24.79
N GLY A 641 -14.57 -5.32 24.88
CA GLY A 641 -14.11 -4.74 26.13
C GLY A 641 -15.19 -3.90 26.84
N GLU A 642 -14.77 -3.15 27.83
CA GLU A 642 -15.62 -2.26 28.64
C GLU A 642 -14.91 -0.92 28.89
N SER A 643 -15.66 0.12 29.25
CA SER A 643 -15.10 1.42 29.62
C SER A 643 -14.74 1.46 31.09
N ALA A 644 -13.46 1.30 31.39
CA ALA A 644 -12.90 1.35 32.75
C ALA A 644 -11.38 1.56 32.70
N PRO A 645 -10.71 1.88 33.84
CA PRO A 645 -9.25 1.87 33.93
C PRO A 645 -8.66 0.51 33.51
N ALA A 646 -7.51 0.56 32.83
CA ALA A 646 -6.89 -0.61 32.21
C ALA A 646 -6.65 -1.78 33.19
N ASP A 647 -6.19 -1.51 34.42
CA ASP A 647 -5.95 -2.51 35.46
C ASP A 647 -7.22 -3.27 35.87
N GLN A 648 -8.36 -2.58 35.92
CA GLN A 648 -9.65 -3.19 36.17
C GLN A 648 -10.10 -4.08 35.00
N LEU A 649 -9.85 -3.64 33.76
CA LEU A 649 -10.19 -4.40 32.57
C LEU A 649 -9.36 -5.68 32.46
N PHE A 650 -8.04 -5.59 32.65
CA PHE A 650 -7.17 -6.77 32.64
C PHE A 650 -7.65 -7.79 33.69
N LYS A 651 -8.01 -7.34 34.89
CA LYS A 651 -8.56 -8.20 35.93
C LYS A 651 -9.94 -8.79 35.56
N LEU A 652 -10.84 -7.96 35.02
CA LEU A 652 -12.18 -8.37 34.61
C LEU A 652 -12.16 -9.48 33.57
N PHE A 653 -11.30 -9.33 32.56
CA PHE A 653 -11.16 -10.27 31.45
C PHE A 653 -10.17 -11.40 31.71
N GLY A 654 -9.64 -11.49 32.92
CA GLY A 654 -8.82 -12.62 33.38
C GLY A 654 -7.36 -12.60 32.91
N PHE A 655 -6.85 -11.45 32.51
CA PHE A 655 -5.41 -11.27 32.24
C PHE A 655 -4.67 -11.04 33.56
N THR A 656 -4.63 -12.08 34.39
CA THR A 656 -3.96 -12.09 35.68
C THR A 656 -3.05 -13.30 35.79
N VAL A 657 -2.05 -13.19 36.67
CA VAL A 657 -1.11 -14.30 36.95
C VAL A 657 -1.87 -15.52 37.48
N GLU A 658 -2.84 -15.30 38.37
CA GLU A 658 -3.64 -16.36 39.00
C GLU A 658 -4.41 -17.17 37.96
N ASN A 659 -5.10 -16.51 37.02
CA ASN A 659 -5.84 -17.19 35.95
C ASN A 659 -4.93 -17.95 34.97
N ILE A 660 -3.76 -17.40 34.67
CA ILE A 660 -2.77 -18.10 33.81
C ILE A 660 -2.30 -19.38 34.52
N VAL A 661 -1.97 -19.29 35.81
CA VAL A 661 -1.57 -20.44 36.65
C VAL A 661 -2.66 -21.46 36.74
N GLU A 662 -3.93 -21.07 36.97
CA GLU A 662 -5.09 -21.95 36.99
C GLU A 662 -5.25 -22.71 35.67
N LYS A 663 -5.24 -22.00 34.53
CA LYS A 663 -5.35 -22.62 33.21
C LYS A 663 -4.18 -23.55 32.89
N ALA A 664 -2.98 -23.21 33.34
CA ALA A 664 -1.79 -24.05 33.21
C ALA A 664 -1.93 -25.35 34.00
N LYS A 665 -2.35 -25.26 35.26
CA LYS A 665 -2.59 -26.43 36.12
C LYS A 665 -3.70 -27.34 35.61
N ALA A 666 -4.70 -26.78 34.93
CA ALA A 666 -5.79 -27.58 34.37
C ALA A 666 -5.38 -28.52 33.22
N ILE A 667 -4.17 -28.37 32.69
CA ILE A 667 -3.64 -29.21 31.60
C ILE A 667 -2.36 -29.95 31.97
N LEU A 668 -1.81 -29.75 33.20
CA LEU A 668 -0.68 -30.49 33.75
C LEU A 668 -1.09 -31.89 34.22
#